data_b55a8bec67e134314b5b034312ab2b56
#
_entry.id   b55a8bec67e134314b5b034312ab2b56
#
_cell.length_a   1.000
_cell.length_b   1.000
_cell.length_c   1.000
_cell.angle_alpha   90.00
_cell.angle_beta   90.00
_cell.angle_gamma   90.00
#
_symmetry.space_group_name_H-M   'P 1'
#
loop_
_entity.id
_entity.type
_entity.pdbx_description
1 polymer ?
#
loop_
_entity_poly.entity_id
_entity_poly.type
_entity_poly.pdbx_seq_one_letter_code
_entity_poly.pdbx_strand_id
1 'polypeptide(L)'
;MNIQQIIKQHHLELLFQQGSFGIEKESQRVYADGSIVTSLHPKAFGNRRFHPYIQTDFAESQLELVTPPMKKLEDTLRWLSAIHEVTLRTLPEDEFIFPFSMPAGLPPEEQIKVAQLDNQEDVAYREHLVQSYGKYKQMVSGIHYNFQSDPKFIEALFHAQNETQSAVDFQNDFYLKIAKNFLRYQWILLYLFSATPTVEEKYFSGNSPLKSHQYVRSLRSGKYGYVNDPKIHVSYDSLQEYVETLEHWVKSGDLIAEKEFYSSVRLRGAKKARDLLEKGIQYLEFRLFDLNPFAPYGMELTDAKFIHYFILLMAWLDDTADQEGIKLGKARLAEVAWEDPRQQSVYAVEGELVLLEMLKMLEQLNVSDEIKTIVKDKLGQFADPSQTLCAKVVAAIEQVGSYQQLGADIAQSNKAKAFERFYALTAFDNMELSTQALLFDAIQKGLKIEILDERDQFISLQFGDHLEYVKNGNMTSHDSYISPLIMENKVVTKKVLAKAGFNVPQSIEFTDVKSAVENFPLFENRAVVIKPKSTNFGLGISIFQQGVTDRDDFAKAVEIAFREDKEIMVEDYLLGTEYRFFVLGDQTLAVLLRVPANVIGDGVHTVAELVAAKNDHPLRGDGSRTPLKKIALGDIEQLQLKEQGLTVDSIPAKDQLVQLRANSNISTCLLYTSDA
;
A
#
# COMPACT_ATOMS: atom_id res chain seq x y z
N MET A 1 -14.57 14.49 -33.58
CA MET A 1 -14.97 15.05 -32.27
C MET A 1 -13.92 16.03 -31.82
N ASN A 2 -14.25 17.34 -31.73
CA ASN A 2 -13.29 18.33 -31.21
C ASN A 2 -13.47 18.45 -29.68
N ILE A 3 -12.86 17.53 -28.96
CA ILE A 3 -12.94 17.45 -27.49
C ILE A 3 -12.44 18.74 -26.84
N GLN A 4 -11.37 19.35 -27.38
CA GLN A 4 -10.76 20.56 -26.83
C GLN A 4 -11.76 21.72 -26.76
N GLN A 5 -12.52 21.94 -27.84
CA GLN A 5 -13.52 23.01 -27.89
C GLN A 5 -14.64 22.77 -26.88
N ILE A 6 -15.13 21.53 -26.78
CA ILE A 6 -16.24 21.18 -25.88
C ILE A 6 -15.81 21.35 -24.42
N ILE A 7 -14.62 20.83 -24.05
CA ILE A 7 -14.07 21.00 -22.70
C ILE A 7 -14.05 22.48 -22.31
N LYS A 8 -13.53 23.33 -23.22
CA LYS A 8 -13.41 24.77 -22.97
C LYS A 8 -14.77 25.47 -22.91
N GLN A 9 -15.70 25.15 -23.83
CA GLN A 9 -17.01 25.79 -23.89
C GLN A 9 -17.92 25.43 -22.69
N HIS A 10 -17.78 24.22 -22.16
CA HIS A 10 -18.60 23.69 -21.08
C HIS A 10 -17.87 23.62 -19.73
N HIS A 11 -16.65 24.20 -19.62
CA HIS A 11 -15.84 24.24 -18.40
C HIS A 11 -15.62 22.86 -17.77
N LEU A 12 -15.25 21.87 -18.60
CA LEU A 12 -15.08 20.48 -18.20
C LEU A 12 -13.64 20.13 -17.83
N GLU A 13 -12.74 21.12 -17.73
CA GLU A 13 -11.29 20.93 -17.52
C GLU A 13 -10.97 20.07 -16.28
N LEU A 14 -11.68 20.33 -15.18
CA LEU A 14 -11.49 19.54 -13.94
C LEU A 14 -12.03 18.13 -14.06
N LEU A 15 -13.19 17.94 -14.67
CA LEU A 15 -13.79 16.60 -14.87
C LEU A 15 -12.96 15.75 -15.83
N PHE A 16 -12.39 16.35 -16.89
CA PHE A 16 -11.52 15.66 -17.84
C PHE A 16 -10.27 15.05 -17.16
N GLN A 17 -9.74 15.72 -16.13
CA GLN A 17 -8.59 15.25 -15.37
C GLN A 17 -8.91 14.17 -14.35
N GLN A 18 -10.19 13.92 -14.05
CA GLN A 18 -10.64 12.96 -13.06
C GLN A 18 -10.83 11.56 -13.64
N GLY A 19 -10.67 10.56 -12.78
CA GLY A 19 -10.87 9.17 -13.17
C GLY A 19 -10.76 8.21 -12.01
N SER A 20 -10.72 6.94 -12.34
CA SER A 20 -10.37 5.87 -11.40
C SER A 20 -9.15 5.13 -11.92
N PHE A 21 -8.27 4.76 -10.99
CA PHE A 21 -6.98 4.15 -11.27
C PHE A 21 -6.85 2.83 -10.54
N GLY A 22 -6.25 1.85 -11.20
CA GLY A 22 -5.85 0.58 -10.61
C GLY A 22 -4.48 0.16 -11.14
N ILE A 23 -3.72 -0.53 -10.32
CA ILE A 23 -2.42 -1.08 -10.70
C ILE A 23 -2.40 -2.57 -10.40
N GLU A 24 -1.95 -3.36 -11.37
CA GLU A 24 -1.61 -4.77 -11.24
C GLU A 24 -0.09 -4.88 -11.40
N LYS A 25 0.60 -5.38 -10.38
CA LYS A 25 2.05 -5.55 -10.39
C LYS A 25 2.40 -7.01 -10.33
N GLU A 26 2.97 -7.52 -11.40
CA GLU A 26 3.56 -8.86 -11.45
C GLU A 26 5.00 -8.84 -10.93
N SER A 27 5.44 -9.91 -10.27
CA SER A 27 6.84 -10.07 -9.84
C SER A 27 7.17 -11.52 -9.53
N GLN A 28 8.41 -11.93 -9.78
CA GLN A 28 8.92 -13.24 -9.40
C GLN A 28 9.33 -13.26 -7.93
N ARG A 29 9.04 -14.37 -7.23
CA ARG A 29 9.68 -14.68 -5.95
C ARG A 29 11.05 -15.29 -6.22
N VAL A 30 12.07 -14.83 -5.50
CA VAL A 30 13.47 -15.26 -5.64
C VAL A 30 14.08 -15.58 -4.28
N TYR A 31 15.13 -16.38 -4.27
CA TYR A 31 16.03 -16.57 -3.13
C TYR A 31 17.01 -15.40 -3.00
N ALA A 32 17.80 -15.39 -1.94
CA ALA A 32 18.78 -14.33 -1.64
C ALA A 32 19.84 -14.12 -2.72
N ASP A 33 20.12 -15.14 -3.53
CA ASP A 33 21.06 -15.08 -4.67
C ASP A 33 20.39 -14.58 -5.98
N GLY A 34 19.10 -14.26 -5.94
CA GLY A 34 18.31 -13.83 -7.07
C GLY A 34 17.79 -14.98 -7.96
N SER A 35 18.02 -16.25 -7.59
CA SER A 35 17.43 -17.38 -8.29
C SER A 35 15.93 -17.54 -8.00
N ILE A 36 15.16 -17.91 -9.03
CA ILE A 36 13.70 -18.07 -8.90
C ILE A 36 13.37 -19.23 -7.96
N VAL A 37 12.43 -19.01 -7.04
CA VAL A 37 11.96 -20.05 -6.12
C VAL A 37 11.17 -21.14 -6.85
N THR A 38 11.28 -22.36 -6.35
CA THR A 38 10.52 -23.52 -6.85
C THR A 38 9.43 -23.98 -5.87
N SER A 39 9.25 -23.21 -4.78
CA SER A 39 8.20 -23.42 -3.78
C SER A 39 6.81 -23.11 -4.33
N LEU A 40 5.77 -23.65 -3.70
CA LEU A 40 4.39 -23.32 -4.01
C LEU A 40 4.03 -21.91 -3.49
N HIS A 41 2.96 -21.33 -4.01
CA HIS A 41 2.40 -20.10 -3.49
C HIS A 41 2.10 -20.24 -1.98
N PRO A 42 2.52 -19.26 -1.14
CA PRO A 42 2.40 -19.37 0.31
C PRO A 42 0.94 -19.50 0.77
N LYS A 43 0.66 -20.52 1.57
CA LYS A 43 -0.70 -20.77 2.11
C LYS A 43 -1.20 -19.62 3.01
N ALA A 44 -0.29 -18.83 3.56
CA ALA A 44 -0.62 -17.68 4.41
C ALA A 44 -1.47 -16.61 3.67
N PHE A 45 -1.40 -16.55 2.34
CA PHE A 45 -2.26 -15.69 1.52
C PHE A 45 -3.66 -16.27 1.24
N GLY A 46 -3.99 -17.44 1.78
CA GLY A 46 -5.28 -18.07 1.52
C GLY A 46 -5.47 -18.54 0.08
N ASN A 47 -6.70 -18.47 -0.43
CA ASN A 47 -6.99 -18.93 -1.80
C ASN A 47 -6.78 -17.80 -2.80
N ARG A 48 -5.68 -17.87 -3.56
CA ARG A 48 -5.26 -16.90 -4.57
C ARG A 48 -6.30 -16.60 -5.66
N ARG A 49 -7.23 -17.52 -5.96
CA ARG A 49 -8.29 -17.30 -6.96
C ARG A 49 -9.30 -16.25 -6.53
N PHE A 50 -9.55 -16.17 -5.23
CA PHE A 50 -10.54 -15.26 -4.64
C PHE A 50 -9.90 -14.10 -3.87
N HIS A 51 -8.58 -14.11 -3.76
CA HIS A 51 -7.85 -13.04 -3.09
C HIS A 51 -7.90 -11.75 -3.92
N PRO A 52 -8.44 -10.64 -3.40
CA PRO A 52 -8.60 -9.41 -4.19
C PRO A 52 -7.30 -8.67 -4.46
N TYR A 53 -6.22 -8.95 -3.72
CA TYR A 53 -4.97 -8.17 -3.73
C TYR A 53 -3.72 -8.96 -4.10
N ILE A 54 -3.62 -10.25 -3.72
CA ILE A 54 -2.41 -11.06 -3.89
C ILE A 54 -2.79 -12.34 -4.61
N GLN A 55 -2.48 -12.39 -5.88
CA GLN A 55 -2.80 -13.49 -6.79
C GLN A 55 -1.54 -14.15 -7.34
N THR A 56 -1.70 -15.08 -8.25
CA THR A 56 -0.63 -15.75 -8.97
C THR A 56 -0.94 -15.69 -10.45
N ASP A 57 0.00 -15.24 -11.26
CA ASP A 57 -0.19 -15.20 -12.71
C ASP A 57 0.08 -16.58 -13.34
N PHE A 58 1.22 -16.77 -14.02
CA PHE A 58 1.51 -18.01 -14.74
C PHE A 58 2.13 -19.09 -13.86
N ALA A 59 3.15 -18.77 -13.08
CA ALA A 59 3.93 -19.73 -12.29
C ALA A 59 3.66 -19.58 -10.79
N GLU A 60 3.88 -20.65 -10.02
CA GLU A 60 3.82 -20.64 -8.56
C GLU A 60 4.71 -19.56 -7.92
N SER A 61 5.84 -19.23 -8.57
CA SER A 61 6.77 -18.16 -8.15
C SER A 61 6.31 -16.76 -8.51
N GLN A 62 5.34 -16.60 -9.42
CA GLN A 62 4.96 -15.31 -9.97
C GLN A 62 3.75 -14.74 -9.21
N LEU A 63 4.01 -13.73 -8.40
CA LEU A 63 2.98 -12.96 -7.68
C LEU A 63 2.38 -11.90 -8.60
N GLU A 64 1.08 -11.67 -8.43
CA GLU A 64 0.35 -10.56 -9.03
C GLU A 64 -0.32 -9.77 -7.90
N LEU A 65 0.10 -8.52 -7.71
CA LEU A 65 -0.39 -7.61 -6.68
C LEU A 65 -1.36 -6.62 -7.31
N VAL A 66 -2.62 -6.66 -6.88
CA VAL A 66 -3.73 -5.90 -7.48
C VAL A 66 -4.27 -4.88 -6.48
N THR A 67 -4.29 -3.61 -6.86
CA THR A 67 -4.88 -2.56 -6.02
C THR A 67 -6.40 -2.47 -6.21
N PRO A 68 -7.15 -2.03 -5.20
CA PRO A 68 -8.51 -1.59 -5.44
C PRO A 68 -8.52 -0.37 -6.37
N PRO A 69 -9.62 -0.13 -7.14
CA PRO A 69 -9.74 1.07 -7.96
C PRO A 69 -9.90 2.31 -7.07
N MET A 70 -9.02 3.29 -7.25
CA MET A 70 -9.00 4.52 -6.46
C MET A 70 -9.22 5.75 -7.34
N LYS A 71 -9.72 6.85 -6.75
CA LYS A 71 -9.94 8.12 -7.45
C LYS A 71 -8.70 8.99 -7.58
N LYS A 72 -7.64 8.67 -6.83
CA LYS A 72 -6.35 9.39 -6.86
C LYS A 72 -5.20 8.41 -7.03
N LEU A 73 -4.20 8.81 -7.78
CA LEU A 73 -2.99 8.02 -7.98
C LEU A 73 -2.19 7.82 -6.69
N GLU A 74 -2.17 8.85 -5.84
CA GLU A 74 -1.55 8.78 -4.51
C GLU A 74 -2.15 7.64 -3.69
N ASP A 75 -3.47 7.51 -3.68
CA ASP A 75 -4.16 6.44 -2.94
C ASP A 75 -3.93 5.07 -3.61
N THR A 76 -3.87 5.01 -4.95
CA THR A 76 -3.57 3.77 -5.69
C THR A 76 -2.17 3.25 -5.32
N LEU A 77 -1.15 4.11 -5.34
CA LEU A 77 0.21 3.71 -4.97
C LEU A 77 0.36 3.45 -3.48
N ARG A 78 -0.39 4.15 -2.64
CA ARG A 78 -0.48 3.86 -1.21
C ARG A 78 -0.99 2.44 -0.96
N TRP A 79 -2.05 2.02 -1.66
CA TRP A 79 -2.55 0.65 -1.61
C TRP A 79 -1.53 -0.35 -2.15
N LEU A 80 -0.88 -0.06 -3.27
CA LEU A 80 0.18 -0.92 -3.80
C LEU A 80 1.32 -1.10 -2.79
N SER A 81 1.73 -0.03 -2.10
CA SER A 81 2.77 -0.11 -1.07
C SER A 81 2.35 -0.97 0.12
N ALA A 82 1.09 -0.84 0.58
CA ALA A 82 0.55 -1.67 1.66
C ALA A 82 0.53 -3.16 1.28
N ILE A 83 -0.01 -3.47 0.09
CA ILE A 83 -0.07 -4.85 -0.41
C ILE A 83 1.34 -5.44 -0.56
N HIS A 84 2.27 -4.67 -1.08
CA HIS A 84 3.68 -5.08 -1.25
C HIS A 84 4.38 -5.31 0.10
N GLU A 85 4.18 -4.43 1.09
CA GLU A 85 4.71 -4.57 2.44
C GLU A 85 4.14 -5.82 3.13
N VAL A 86 2.81 -6.03 3.08
CA VAL A 86 2.15 -7.24 3.60
C VAL A 86 2.71 -8.49 2.93
N THR A 87 2.91 -8.44 1.61
CA THR A 87 3.47 -9.57 0.86
C THR A 87 4.89 -9.90 1.32
N LEU A 88 5.80 -8.91 1.36
CA LEU A 88 7.19 -9.11 1.80
C LEU A 88 7.30 -9.66 3.22
N ARG A 89 6.45 -9.19 4.13
CA ARG A 89 6.45 -9.64 5.53
C ARG A 89 5.80 -11.00 5.75
N THR A 90 4.99 -11.46 4.79
CA THR A 90 4.32 -12.78 4.82
C THR A 90 5.14 -13.87 4.13
N LEU A 91 5.98 -13.52 3.16
CA LEU A 91 6.86 -14.47 2.48
C LEU A 91 7.82 -15.16 3.47
N PRO A 92 8.22 -16.43 3.22
CA PRO A 92 9.30 -17.10 3.95
C PRO A 92 10.53 -16.21 4.10
N GLU A 93 11.31 -16.44 5.15
CA GLU A 93 12.47 -15.60 5.48
C GLU A 93 13.49 -15.53 4.34
N ASP A 94 13.70 -16.63 3.64
CA ASP A 94 14.63 -16.82 2.51
C ASP A 94 14.09 -16.41 1.15
N GLU A 95 12.82 -15.94 1.07
CA GLU A 95 12.19 -15.53 -0.17
C GLU A 95 12.02 -14.01 -0.26
N PHE A 96 12.22 -13.46 -1.47
CA PHE A 96 12.20 -12.03 -1.78
C PHE A 96 11.37 -11.77 -3.03
N ILE A 97 11.02 -10.51 -3.29
CA ILE A 97 10.33 -10.07 -4.53
C ILE A 97 11.37 -9.47 -5.48
N PHE A 98 11.52 -10.07 -6.65
CA PHE A 98 12.47 -9.61 -7.67
C PHE A 98 12.00 -8.28 -8.28
N PRO A 99 12.87 -7.26 -8.39
CA PRO A 99 12.46 -5.91 -8.76
C PRO A 99 12.41 -5.65 -10.27
N PHE A 100 12.78 -6.64 -11.10
CA PHE A 100 12.84 -6.49 -12.56
C PHE A 100 11.76 -7.31 -13.26
N SER A 101 11.38 -6.86 -14.47
CA SER A 101 10.40 -7.54 -15.31
C SER A 101 10.95 -8.78 -16.00
N MET A 102 12.22 -8.77 -16.44
CA MET A 102 12.82 -9.98 -17.00
C MET A 102 13.32 -10.89 -15.89
N PRO A 103 13.07 -12.19 -15.97
CA PRO A 103 13.49 -13.15 -14.95
C PRO A 103 15.02 -13.27 -14.90
N ALA A 104 15.56 -13.62 -13.73
CA ALA A 104 16.96 -13.99 -13.53
C ALA A 104 17.05 -15.26 -12.69
N GLY A 105 18.18 -15.97 -12.75
CA GLY A 105 18.39 -17.20 -12.01
C GLY A 105 17.34 -18.29 -12.33
N LEU A 106 17.02 -18.43 -13.62
CA LEU A 106 16.02 -19.39 -14.10
C LEU A 106 16.43 -20.84 -13.76
N PRO A 107 15.56 -21.60 -13.05
CA PRO A 107 15.77 -23.04 -12.87
C PRO A 107 15.58 -23.77 -14.20
N PRO A 108 15.92 -25.08 -14.32
CA PRO A 108 15.48 -25.90 -15.42
C PRO A 108 13.95 -25.85 -15.61
N GLU A 109 13.47 -25.87 -16.87
CA GLU A 109 12.03 -25.70 -17.17
C GLU A 109 11.13 -26.71 -16.45
N GLU A 110 11.60 -27.93 -16.23
CA GLU A 110 10.88 -28.96 -15.49
C GLU A 110 10.64 -28.65 -14.02
N GLN A 111 11.47 -27.78 -13.43
CA GLN A 111 11.32 -27.33 -12.04
C GLN A 111 10.38 -26.13 -11.90
N ILE A 112 10.09 -25.43 -13.00
CA ILE A 112 9.11 -24.33 -13.00
C ILE A 112 7.71 -24.96 -12.88
N LYS A 113 7.07 -24.71 -11.75
CA LYS A 113 5.71 -25.16 -11.47
C LYS A 113 4.72 -24.12 -12.00
N VAL A 114 3.87 -24.56 -12.92
CA VAL A 114 2.72 -23.75 -13.37
C VAL A 114 1.75 -23.59 -12.19
N ALA A 115 1.12 -22.44 -12.06
CA ALA A 115 0.20 -22.12 -10.98
C ALA A 115 -0.93 -23.15 -10.88
N GLN A 116 -1.05 -23.81 -9.75
CA GLN A 116 -2.06 -24.81 -9.46
C GLN A 116 -3.32 -24.12 -8.94
N LEU A 117 -4.29 -23.90 -9.82
CA LEU A 117 -5.57 -23.29 -9.48
C LEU A 117 -6.65 -24.36 -9.32
N ASP A 118 -7.68 -24.06 -8.54
CA ASP A 118 -8.80 -24.98 -8.29
C ASP A 118 -9.67 -25.22 -9.54
N ASN A 119 -9.52 -24.39 -10.58
CA ASN A 119 -10.27 -24.50 -11.83
C ASN A 119 -9.43 -25.20 -12.91
N GLN A 120 -9.92 -26.31 -13.42
CA GLN A 120 -9.28 -27.06 -14.47
C GLN A 120 -9.11 -26.28 -15.80
N GLU A 121 -10.05 -25.40 -16.13
CA GLU A 121 -9.95 -24.55 -17.34
C GLU A 121 -8.74 -23.60 -17.27
N ASP A 122 -8.50 -23.01 -16.11
CA ASP A 122 -7.36 -22.12 -15.92
C ASP A 122 -6.02 -22.87 -15.89
N VAL A 123 -5.99 -24.10 -15.41
CA VAL A 123 -4.81 -24.96 -15.48
C VAL A 123 -4.55 -25.37 -16.93
N ALA A 124 -5.56 -25.86 -17.66
CA ALA A 124 -5.45 -26.28 -19.07
C ALA A 124 -4.99 -25.11 -19.97
N TYR A 125 -5.47 -23.90 -19.69
CA TYR A 125 -5.02 -22.70 -20.41
C TYR A 125 -3.52 -22.46 -20.22
N ARG A 126 -3.00 -22.57 -19.00
CA ARG A 126 -1.57 -22.37 -18.72
C ARG A 126 -0.71 -23.49 -19.34
N GLU A 127 -1.19 -24.73 -19.33
CA GLU A 127 -0.54 -25.84 -20.00
C GLU A 127 -0.43 -25.59 -21.50
N HIS A 128 -1.48 -25.02 -22.11
CA HIS A 128 -1.43 -24.64 -23.54
C HIS A 128 -0.37 -23.56 -23.77
N LEU A 129 -0.28 -22.51 -22.89
CA LEU A 129 0.76 -21.49 -23.00
C LEU A 129 2.18 -22.08 -22.92
N VAL A 130 2.39 -23.11 -22.09
CA VAL A 130 3.67 -23.86 -22.04
C VAL A 130 3.99 -24.50 -23.37
N GLN A 131 3.00 -25.15 -24.00
CA GLN A 131 3.20 -25.81 -25.29
C GLN A 131 3.47 -24.84 -26.43
N SER A 132 2.80 -23.69 -26.42
CA SER A 132 2.89 -22.68 -27.50
C SER A 132 4.12 -21.78 -27.40
N TYR A 133 4.52 -21.39 -26.18
CA TYR A 133 5.52 -20.35 -25.96
C TYR A 133 6.74 -20.79 -25.13
N GLY A 134 6.68 -21.95 -24.46
CA GLY A 134 7.66 -22.39 -23.46
C GLY A 134 7.47 -21.70 -22.10
N LYS A 135 8.01 -22.29 -21.03
CA LYS A 135 7.84 -21.73 -19.68
C LYS A 135 8.62 -20.43 -19.46
N TYR A 136 9.85 -20.34 -19.95
CA TYR A 136 10.71 -19.16 -19.71
C TYR A 136 10.07 -17.87 -20.20
N LYS A 137 9.39 -17.92 -21.36
CA LYS A 137 8.73 -16.74 -21.94
C LYS A 137 7.57 -16.24 -21.09
N GLN A 138 6.93 -17.13 -20.34
CA GLN A 138 5.82 -16.82 -19.44
C GLN A 138 6.27 -16.27 -18.07
N MET A 139 7.58 -16.33 -17.75
CA MET A 139 8.14 -15.82 -16.48
C MET A 139 8.40 -14.33 -16.49
N VAL A 140 8.04 -13.64 -17.56
CA VAL A 140 8.18 -12.18 -17.68
C VAL A 140 7.10 -11.51 -16.85
N SER A 141 7.47 -10.47 -16.11
CA SER A 141 6.60 -9.66 -15.25
C SER A 141 6.42 -8.25 -15.78
N GLY A 142 5.44 -7.52 -15.29
CA GLY A 142 5.18 -6.14 -15.71
C GLY A 142 4.23 -5.41 -14.77
N ILE A 143 3.89 -4.19 -15.17
CA ILE A 143 2.83 -3.42 -14.52
C ILE A 143 1.71 -3.16 -15.52
N HIS A 144 0.49 -3.45 -15.10
CA HIS A 144 -0.72 -3.03 -15.80
C HIS A 144 -1.27 -1.79 -15.12
N TYR A 145 -1.50 -0.77 -15.92
CA TYR A 145 -2.07 0.50 -15.45
C TYR A 145 -3.52 0.58 -15.97
N ASN A 146 -4.49 0.53 -15.05
CA ASN A 146 -5.90 0.60 -15.37
C ASN A 146 -6.40 2.02 -15.20
N PHE A 147 -7.13 2.54 -16.22
CA PHE A 147 -7.71 3.87 -16.21
C PHE A 147 -9.17 3.86 -16.68
N GLN A 148 -10.04 4.44 -15.87
CA GLN A 148 -11.42 4.78 -16.20
C GLN A 148 -11.60 6.30 -16.11
N SER A 149 -12.03 6.95 -17.18
CA SER A 149 -12.43 8.35 -17.13
C SER A 149 -13.64 8.54 -16.19
N ASP A 150 -13.75 9.71 -15.56
CA ASP A 150 -14.90 9.96 -14.69
C ASP A 150 -16.21 9.85 -15.49
N PRO A 151 -17.19 9.04 -15.07
CA PRO A 151 -18.46 8.86 -15.79
C PRO A 151 -19.19 10.17 -16.01
N LYS A 152 -19.08 11.14 -15.09
CA LYS A 152 -19.69 12.46 -15.22
C LYS A 152 -19.07 13.26 -16.36
N PHE A 153 -17.78 13.07 -16.62
CA PHE A 153 -17.13 13.69 -17.78
C PHE A 153 -17.69 13.14 -19.08
N ILE A 154 -17.79 11.79 -19.20
CA ILE A 154 -18.31 11.12 -20.39
C ILE A 154 -19.75 11.57 -20.66
N GLU A 155 -20.60 11.61 -19.61
CA GLU A 155 -21.98 12.07 -19.68
C GLU A 155 -22.08 13.54 -20.14
N ALA A 156 -21.29 14.44 -19.53
CA ALA A 156 -21.27 15.84 -19.90
C ALA A 156 -20.79 16.06 -21.35
N LEU A 157 -19.79 15.31 -21.79
CA LEU A 157 -19.25 15.35 -23.14
C LEU A 157 -20.30 14.87 -24.17
N PHE A 158 -21.02 13.78 -23.86
CA PHE A 158 -22.12 13.24 -24.68
C PHE A 158 -23.22 14.26 -24.87
N HIS A 159 -23.69 14.88 -23.79
CA HIS A 159 -24.76 15.89 -23.87
C HIS A 159 -24.33 17.15 -24.62
N ALA A 160 -23.05 17.54 -24.53
CA ALA A 160 -22.53 18.73 -25.21
C ALA A 160 -22.45 18.56 -26.74
N GLN A 161 -22.36 17.34 -27.24
CA GLN A 161 -22.22 17.06 -28.67
C GLN A 161 -23.57 16.92 -29.42
N ASN A 162 -24.70 16.84 -28.72
CA ASN A 162 -26.02 16.57 -29.32
C ASN A 162 -26.02 15.37 -30.30
N GLU A 163 -25.29 14.31 -29.92
CA GLU A 163 -25.14 13.14 -30.76
C GLU A 163 -26.43 12.35 -30.93
N THR A 164 -26.58 11.70 -32.10
CA THR A 164 -27.71 10.84 -32.39
C THR A 164 -27.50 9.38 -32.00
N GLN A 165 -26.25 9.02 -31.64
CA GLN A 165 -25.88 7.68 -31.20
C GLN A 165 -26.25 7.43 -29.73
N SER A 166 -26.20 6.19 -29.31
CA SER A 166 -26.42 5.83 -27.90
C SER A 166 -25.26 6.32 -27.00
N ALA A 167 -25.54 6.56 -25.71
CA ALA A 167 -24.49 6.94 -24.76
C ALA A 167 -23.39 5.86 -24.63
N VAL A 168 -23.77 4.59 -24.81
CA VAL A 168 -22.82 3.46 -24.77
C VAL A 168 -21.88 3.49 -25.99
N ASP A 169 -22.43 3.72 -27.19
CA ASP A 169 -21.62 3.82 -28.41
C ASP A 169 -20.68 5.02 -28.35
N PHE A 170 -21.16 6.15 -27.84
CA PHE A 170 -20.36 7.33 -27.61
C PHE A 170 -19.17 7.06 -26.65
N GLN A 171 -19.44 6.40 -25.53
CA GLN A 171 -18.41 5.96 -24.58
C GLN A 171 -17.40 5.02 -25.23
N ASN A 172 -17.86 4.08 -26.05
CA ASN A 172 -16.99 3.16 -26.80
C ASN A 172 -16.07 3.92 -27.75
N ASP A 173 -16.59 4.89 -28.52
CA ASP A 173 -15.80 5.71 -29.43
C ASP A 173 -14.76 6.55 -28.71
N PHE A 174 -15.09 7.09 -27.54
CA PHE A 174 -14.15 7.82 -26.70
C PHE A 174 -12.97 6.95 -26.25
N TYR A 175 -13.25 5.75 -25.73
CA TYR A 175 -12.18 4.83 -25.31
C TYR A 175 -11.40 4.24 -26.49
N LEU A 176 -12.04 3.98 -27.61
CA LEU A 176 -11.38 3.54 -28.84
C LEU A 176 -10.42 4.61 -29.39
N LYS A 177 -10.81 5.89 -29.33
CA LYS A 177 -9.91 7.01 -29.70
C LYS A 177 -8.64 6.98 -28.85
N ILE A 178 -8.77 6.85 -27.52
CA ILE A 178 -7.62 6.76 -26.61
C ILE A 178 -6.76 5.55 -26.96
N ALA A 179 -7.37 4.37 -27.14
CA ALA A 179 -6.65 3.14 -27.45
C ALA A 179 -5.87 3.22 -28.77
N LYS A 180 -6.49 3.76 -29.84
CA LYS A 180 -5.86 3.93 -31.15
C LYS A 180 -4.66 4.91 -31.08
N ASN A 181 -4.85 6.06 -30.46
CA ASN A 181 -3.77 7.04 -30.31
C ASN A 181 -2.66 6.51 -29.38
N PHE A 182 -3.03 5.79 -28.33
CA PHE A 182 -2.04 5.10 -27.48
C PHE A 182 -1.20 4.11 -28.29
N LEU A 183 -1.80 3.26 -29.09
CA LEU A 183 -1.09 2.30 -29.95
C LEU A 183 -0.16 3.00 -30.97
N ARG A 184 -0.53 4.21 -31.43
CA ARG A 184 0.31 5.03 -32.33
C ARG A 184 1.53 5.60 -31.63
N TYR A 185 1.39 6.05 -30.37
CA TYR A 185 2.43 6.76 -29.64
C TYR A 185 3.07 5.98 -28.48
N GLN A 186 2.69 4.72 -28.25
CA GLN A 186 3.17 3.86 -27.15
C GLN A 186 4.70 3.74 -27.07
N TRP A 187 5.39 3.85 -28.20
CA TRP A 187 6.86 3.79 -28.27
C TRP A 187 7.54 4.90 -27.45
N ILE A 188 6.88 6.05 -27.24
CA ILE A 188 7.34 7.14 -26.38
C ILE A 188 7.41 6.67 -24.92
N LEU A 189 6.35 5.98 -24.45
CA LEU A 189 6.32 5.44 -23.09
C LEU A 189 7.35 4.31 -22.91
N LEU A 190 7.55 3.47 -23.92
CA LEU A 190 8.62 2.48 -23.90
C LEU A 190 9.98 3.15 -23.80
N TYR A 191 10.26 4.18 -24.60
CA TYR A 191 11.51 4.93 -24.54
C TYR A 191 11.81 5.46 -23.14
N LEU A 192 10.79 6.02 -22.46
CA LEU A 192 10.91 6.66 -21.15
C LEU A 192 10.94 5.68 -19.97
N PHE A 193 10.17 4.59 -20.03
CA PHE A 193 9.87 3.72 -18.88
C PHE A 193 10.30 2.27 -19.02
N SER A 194 10.97 1.89 -20.12
CA SER A 194 11.53 0.55 -20.21
C SER A 194 12.67 0.35 -19.19
N ALA A 195 12.81 -0.88 -18.72
CA ALA A 195 13.82 -1.28 -17.74
C ALA A 195 14.28 -2.74 -17.91
N THR A 196 14.23 -3.25 -19.16
CA THR A 196 14.56 -4.64 -19.46
C THR A 196 15.66 -4.76 -20.50
N PRO A 197 16.89 -4.23 -20.17
CA PRO A 197 17.99 -4.13 -21.12
C PRO A 197 18.66 -5.46 -21.47
N THR A 198 18.53 -6.45 -20.62
CA THR A 198 19.18 -7.75 -20.72
C THR A 198 18.40 -8.84 -20.00
N VAL A 199 18.76 -10.08 -20.26
CA VAL A 199 18.28 -11.27 -19.55
C VAL A 199 19.34 -12.35 -19.66
N GLU A 200 19.33 -13.35 -18.80
CA GLU A 200 20.26 -14.47 -18.89
C GLU A 200 20.08 -15.30 -20.18
N GLU A 201 21.16 -15.91 -20.67
CA GLU A 201 21.18 -16.65 -21.93
C GLU A 201 20.18 -17.84 -21.94
N LYS A 202 19.94 -18.43 -20.80
CA LYS A 202 19.00 -19.53 -20.63
C LYS A 202 17.56 -19.19 -21.04
N TYR A 203 17.16 -17.92 -20.88
CA TYR A 203 15.86 -17.42 -21.35
C TYR A 203 15.64 -17.69 -22.86
N PHE A 204 16.71 -17.63 -23.64
CA PHE A 204 16.70 -17.87 -25.08
C PHE A 204 16.98 -19.33 -25.46
N SER A 205 16.95 -20.27 -24.51
CA SER A 205 17.29 -21.68 -24.73
C SER A 205 18.65 -21.87 -25.38
N GLY A 206 19.64 -21.05 -25.02
CA GLY A 206 21.02 -21.12 -25.51
C GLY A 206 21.27 -20.40 -26.84
N ASN A 207 20.28 -19.73 -27.44
CA ASN A 207 20.40 -18.99 -28.69
C ASN A 207 20.14 -17.50 -28.47
N SER A 208 20.91 -16.88 -27.61
CA SER A 208 20.76 -15.44 -27.33
C SER A 208 20.99 -14.59 -28.60
N PRO A 209 20.07 -13.65 -28.91
CA PRO A 209 20.27 -12.70 -29.99
C PRO A 209 21.19 -11.55 -29.58
N LEU A 210 21.49 -11.41 -28.28
CA LEU A 210 22.35 -10.37 -27.74
C LEU A 210 23.81 -10.86 -27.71
N LYS A 211 24.72 -9.99 -28.14
CA LYS A 211 26.15 -10.17 -27.94
C LYS A 211 26.53 -9.84 -26.49
N SER A 212 27.67 -10.33 -26.04
CA SER A 212 28.22 -9.96 -24.74
C SER A 212 28.27 -8.42 -24.59
N HIS A 213 27.78 -7.93 -23.47
CA HIS A 213 27.69 -6.48 -23.18
C HIS A 213 26.82 -5.64 -24.16
N GLN A 214 25.97 -6.30 -24.91
CA GLN A 214 24.94 -5.62 -25.70
C GLN A 214 23.68 -5.47 -24.85
N TYR A 215 23.20 -4.22 -24.76
CA TYR A 215 21.95 -3.87 -24.09
C TYR A 215 20.93 -3.34 -25.09
N VAL A 216 19.66 -3.56 -24.81
CA VAL A 216 18.53 -3.03 -25.58
C VAL A 216 17.59 -2.27 -24.64
N ARG A 217 16.64 -1.46 -25.14
CA ARG A 217 15.71 -0.76 -24.23
C ARG A 217 14.72 -1.70 -23.59
N SER A 218 14.11 -2.60 -24.36
CA SER A 218 13.12 -3.54 -23.80
C SER A 218 13.13 -4.87 -24.51
N LEU A 219 13.62 -5.89 -23.82
CA LEU A 219 13.40 -7.29 -24.25
C LEU A 219 11.95 -7.70 -24.11
N ARG A 220 11.28 -7.23 -23.03
CA ARG A 220 9.89 -7.57 -22.72
C ARG A 220 8.92 -7.15 -23.82
N SER A 221 9.08 -5.94 -24.37
CA SER A 221 8.19 -5.39 -25.40
C SER A 221 8.72 -5.63 -26.83
N GLY A 222 9.88 -6.28 -26.97
CA GLY A 222 10.46 -6.67 -28.25
C GLY A 222 9.98 -8.06 -28.71
N LYS A 223 10.43 -8.48 -29.90
CA LYS A 223 10.05 -9.76 -30.53
C LYS A 223 10.37 -11.02 -29.71
N TYR A 224 11.24 -10.91 -28.72
CA TYR A 224 11.61 -12.02 -27.82
C TYR A 224 10.85 -12.01 -26.52
N GLY A 225 10.03 -11.00 -26.27
CA GLY A 225 9.23 -10.86 -25.08
C GLY A 225 7.83 -11.44 -25.22
N TYR A 226 6.89 -10.81 -24.53
CA TYR A 226 5.51 -11.27 -24.38
C TYR A 226 4.64 -10.70 -25.50
N VAL A 227 4.80 -11.23 -26.72
CA VAL A 227 4.09 -10.78 -27.92
C VAL A 227 3.48 -11.95 -28.67
N ASN A 228 2.31 -11.74 -29.30
CA ASN A 228 1.71 -12.70 -30.19
C ASN A 228 2.47 -12.81 -31.52
N ASP A 229 2.15 -13.86 -32.30
CA ASP A 229 2.59 -14.00 -33.69
C ASP A 229 2.17 -12.76 -34.48
N PRO A 230 3.06 -12.14 -35.30
CA PRO A 230 2.75 -10.95 -36.09
C PRO A 230 1.54 -11.09 -37.03
N LYS A 231 1.12 -12.31 -37.38
CA LYS A 231 -0.10 -12.55 -38.17
C LYS A 231 -1.39 -12.20 -37.42
N ILE A 232 -1.36 -12.23 -36.07
CA ILE A 232 -2.54 -11.95 -35.26
C ILE A 232 -2.80 -10.46 -35.24
N HIS A 233 -3.86 -10.08 -35.95
CA HIS A 233 -4.28 -8.70 -36.04
C HIS A 233 -5.72 -8.55 -35.50
N VAL A 234 -5.88 -7.69 -34.50
CA VAL A 234 -7.17 -7.31 -33.94
C VAL A 234 -7.45 -5.84 -34.28
N SER A 235 -8.61 -5.57 -34.90
CA SER A 235 -9.02 -4.23 -35.28
C SER A 235 -9.43 -3.39 -34.06
N TYR A 236 -9.15 -2.10 -34.10
CA TYR A 236 -9.62 -1.10 -33.15
C TYR A 236 -10.52 -0.05 -33.84
N ASP A 237 -10.98 -0.28 -35.07
CA ASP A 237 -11.78 0.68 -35.82
C ASP A 237 -13.16 0.90 -35.22
N SER A 238 -13.76 -0.19 -34.76
CA SER A 238 -14.99 -0.18 -33.97
C SER A 238 -14.97 -1.28 -32.91
N LEU A 239 -15.83 -1.16 -31.89
CA LEU A 239 -15.95 -2.22 -30.87
C LEU A 239 -16.47 -3.53 -31.51
N GLN A 240 -17.35 -3.44 -32.51
CA GLN A 240 -17.85 -4.60 -33.24
C GLN A 240 -16.69 -5.36 -33.94
N GLU A 241 -15.85 -4.64 -34.69
CA GLU A 241 -14.71 -5.25 -35.38
C GLU A 241 -13.64 -5.79 -34.41
N TYR A 242 -13.42 -5.09 -33.28
CA TYR A 242 -12.52 -5.57 -32.23
C TYR A 242 -12.97 -6.95 -31.74
N VAL A 243 -14.26 -7.10 -31.42
CA VAL A 243 -14.83 -8.36 -30.95
C VAL A 243 -14.77 -9.45 -32.04
N GLU A 244 -15.20 -9.14 -33.27
CA GLU A 244 -15.24 -10.09 -34.36
C GLU A 244 -13.85 -10.59 -34.76
N THR A 245 -12.86 -9.70 -34.83
CA THR A 245 -11.49 -10.09 -35.17
C THR A 245 -10.84 -10.89 -34.06
N LEU A 246 -11.11 -10.58 -32.79
CA LEU A 246 -10.61 -11.34 -31.66
C LEU A 246 -11.21 -12.75 -31.61
N GLU A 247 -12.55 -12.85 -31.79
CA GLU A 247 -13.22 -14.16 -31.88
C GLU A 247 -12.78 -14.98 -33.09
N HIS A 248 -12.46 -14.32 -34.22
CA HIS A 248 -11.92 -15.01 -35.40
C HIS A 248 -10.64 -15.76 -35.03
N TRP A 249 -9.68 -15.12 -34.37
CA TRP A 249 -8.43 -15.75 -33.96
C TRP A 249 -8.60 -16.88 -32.93
N VAL A 250 -9.59 -16.75 -32.04
CA VAL A 250 -9.96 -17.84 -31.12
C VAL A 250 -10.61 -19.02 -31.89
N LYS A 251 -11.49 -18.73 -32.83
CA LYS A 251 -12.14 -19.77 -33.65
C LYS A 251 -11.17 -20.50 -34.61
N SER A 252 -10.17 -19.79 -35.15
CA SER A 252 -9.15 -20.41 -35.99
C SER A 252 -8.19 -21.34 -35.22
N GLY A 253 -8.12 -21.16 -33.88
CA GLY A 253 -7.18 -21.88 -33.01
C GLY A 253 -5.80 -21.28 -32.95
N ASP A 254 -5.60 -20.06 -33.53
CA ASP A 254 -4.37 -19.30 -33.42
C ASP A 254 -4.23 -18.62 -32.04
N LEU A 255 -5.37 -18.37 -31.35
CA LEU A 255 -5.47 -18.08 -29.93
C LEU A 255 -6.38 -19.13 -29.29
N ILE A 256 -6.02 -19.63 -28.09
CA ILE A 256 -6.90 -20.55 -27.35
C ILE A 256 -8.05 -19.80 -26.63
N ALA A 257 -7.79 -18.56 -26.26
CA ALA A 257 -8.75 -17.71 -25.56
C ALA A 257 -8.46 -16.23 -25.82
N GLU A 258 -9.48 -15.38 -25.68
CA GLU A 258 -9.36 -13.90 -25.83
C GLU A 258 -8.25 -13.32 -24.94
N LYS A 259 -8.02 -13.86 -23.75
CA LYS A 259 -6.98 -13.42 -22.82
C LYS A 259 -5.54 -13.66 -23.31
N GLU A 260 -5.35 -14.50 -24.33
CA GLU A 260 -4.05 -14.73 -24.98
C GLU A 260 -3.68 -13.61 -25.99
N PHE A 261 -4.59 -12.67 -26.27
CA PHE A 261 -4.25 -11.51 -27.07
C PHE A 261 -3.38 -10.52 -26.27
N TYR A 262 -2.09 -10.51 -26.58
CA TYR A 262 -1.08 -9.67 -25.93
C TYR A 262 -0.98 -8.31 -26.61
N SER A 263 -1.85 -7.37 -26.24
CA SER A 263 -1.81 -5.99 -26.70
C SER A 263 -1.31 -5.08 -25.58
N SER A 264 -0.67 -3.97 -25.95
CA SER A 264 -0.24 -2.93 -25.01
C SER A 264 -1.41 -2.18 -24.36
N VAL A 265 -2.60 -2.26 -24.96
CA VAL A 265 -3.85 -1.76 -24.41
C VAL A 265 -4.99 -2.74 -24.66
N ARG A 266 -5.79 -3.01 -23.63
CA ARG A 266 -6.99 -3.85 -23.71
C ARG A 266 -8.23 -3.06 -23.33
N LEU A 267 -9.35 -3.37 -24.02
CA LEU A 267 -10.68 -2.85 -23.72
C LEU A 267 -11.29 -3.72 -22.61
N ARG A 268 -11.74 -3.09 -21.52
CA ARG A 268 -12.23 -3.79 -20.33
C ARG A 268 -13.64 -3.32 -19.94
N GLY A 269 -14.38 -4.19 -19.22
CA GLY A 269 -15.75 -3.94 -18.74
C GLY A 269 -16.60 -5.21 -18.68
N ALA A 270 -16.11 -6.29 -19.27
CA ALA A 270 -16.81 -7.58 -19.28
C ALA A 270 -15.80 -8.75 -19.22
N LYS A 271 -16.31 -9.96 -18.90
CA LYS A 271 -15.49 -11.18 -18.88
C LYS A 271 -15.13 -11.66 -20.28
N LYS A 272 -16.06 -11.52 -21.24
CA LYS A 272 -15.85 -11.85 -22.65
C LYS A 272 -15.93 -10.58 -23.49
N ALA A 273 -15.15 -10.52 -24.56
CA ALA A 273 -15.15 -9.36 -25.46
C ALA A 273 -16.55 -9.10 -26.06
N ARG A 274 -17.30 -10.14 -26.38
CA ARG A 274 -18.68 -10.01 -26.93
C ARG A 274 -19.63 -9.28 -25.97
N ASP A 275 -19.49 -9.48 -24.66
CA ASP A 275 -20.33 -8.84 -23.67
C ASP A 275 -20.08 -7.31 -23.60
N LEU A 276 -18.96 -6.81 -24.14
CA LEU A 276 -18.69 -5.38 -24.27
C LEU A 276 -19.64 -4.70 -25.27
N LEU A 277 -20.18 -5.42 -26.25
CA LEU A 277 -21.14 -4.86 -27.22
C LEU A 277 -22.42 -4.39 -26.53
N GLU A 278 -22.82 -5.03 -25.45
CA GLU A 278 -23.99 -4.66 -24.65
C GLU A 278 -23.64 -3.68 -23.52
N LYS A 279 -22.52 -3.96 -22.79
CA LYS A 279 -22.13 -3.23 -21.57
C LYS A 279 -21.32 -1.98 -21.84
N GLY A 280 -20.71 -1.88 -23.01
CA GLY A 280 -19.72 -0.85 -23.35
C GLY A 280 -18.37 -1.07 -22.68
N ILE A 281 -17.37 -0.35 -23.17
CA ILE A 281 -16.03 -0.30 -22.61
C ILE A 281 -16.11 0.53 -21.31
N GLN A 282 -15.71 -0.06 -20.19
CA GLN A 282 -15.76 0.63 -18.89
C GLN A 282 -14.42 1.29 -18.54
N TYR A 283 -13.30 0.65 -18.89
CA TYR A 283 -11.96 1.17 -18.66
C TYR A 283 -10.95 0.58 -19.65
N LEU A 284 -9.76 1.16 -19.69
CA LEU A 284 -8.62 0.68 -20.46
C LEU A 284 -7.56 0.13 -19.53
N GLU A 285 -6.98 -1.01 -19.90
CA GLU A 285 -5.85 -1.65 -19.25
C GLU A 285 -4.61 -1.46 -20.12
N PHE A 286 -3.65 -0.70 -19.64
CA PHE A 286 -2.37 -0.45 -20.30
C PHE A 286 -1.31 -1.38 -19.74
N ARG A 287 -0.71 -2.22 -20.60
CA ARG A 287 0.15 -3.37 -20.23
C ARG A 287 1.62 -3.21 -20.62
N LEU A 288 2.00 -2.01 -21.00
CA LEU A 288 3.31 -1.72 -21.60
C LEU A 288 4.45 -1.63 -20.59
N PHE A 289 4.18 -1.35 -19.33
CA PHE A 289 5.18 -0.86 -18.38
C PHE A 289 6.03 -1.96 -17.76
N ASP A 290 7.36 -1.74 -17.77
CA ASP A 290 8.31 -2.53 -17.02
C ASP A 290 8.31 -2.12 -15.55
N LEU A 291 8.77 -3.02 -14.68
CA LEU A 291 9.05 -2.70 -13.28
C LEU A 291 10.22 -1.73 -13.19
N ASN A 292 10.05 -0.60 -12.54
CA ASN A 292 11.13 0.31 -12.18
C ASN A 292 11.86 -0.25 -10.94
N PRO A 293 13.09 -0.79 -11.05
CA PRO A 293 13.77 -1.42 -9.93
C PRO A 293 14.19 -0.43 -8.83
N PHE A 294 14.26 0.86 -9.16
CA PHE A 294 14.64 1.91 -8.20
C PHE A 294 13.43 2.44 -7.42
N ALA A 295 12.22 2.14 -7.89
CA ALA A 295 10.99 2.42 -7.15
C ALA A 295 10.65 1.23 -6.23
N PRO A 296 10.39 1.43 -4.93
CA PRO A 296 10.16 0.33 -3.98
C PRO A 296 9.05 -0.63 -4.39
N TYR A 297 8.06 -0.12 -5.10
CA TYR A 297 6.85 -0.86 -5.53
C TYR A 297 6.78 -1.05 -7.04
N GLY A 298 7.89 -0.78 -7.77
CA GLY A 298 7.99 -0.95 -9.22
C GLY A 298 7.49 0.22 -10.07
N MET A 299 6.92 1.27 -9.48
CA MET A 299 6.46 2.49 -10.16
C MET A 299 6.53 3.69 -9.20
N GLU A 300 7.03 4.82 -9.69
CA GLU A 300 7.02 6.09 -8.97
C GLU A 300 5.70 6.85 -9.20
N LEU A 301 5.30 7.67 -8.22
CA LEU A 301 4.12 8.52 -8.35
C LEU A 301 4.24 9.51 -9.51
N THR A 302 5.42 10.06 -9.73
CA THR A 302 5.72 10.96 -10.85
C THR A 302 5.53 10.28 -12.20
N ASP A 303 5.92 9.01 -12.32
CA ASP A 303 5.74 8.22 -13.53
C ASP A 303 4.25 7.91 -13.75
N ALA A 304 3.52 7.52 -12.70
CA ALA A 304 2.08 7.29 -12.76
C ALA A 304 1.30 8.55 -13.16
N LYS A 305 1.68 9.73 -12.64
CA LYS A 305 1.11 11.04 -13.03
C LYS A 305 1.40 11.36 -14.49
N PHE A 306 2.63 11.15 -14.96
CA PHE A 306 2.98 11.34 -16.37
C PHE A 306 2.13 10.46 -17.29
N ILE A 307 2.00 9.17 -16.96
CA ILE A 307 1.21 8.19 -17.73
C ILE A 307 -0.26 8.65 -17.80
N HIS A 308 -0.83 9.11 -16.69
CA HIS A 308 -2.19 9.63 -16.67
C HIS A 308 -2.39 10.77 -17.67
N TYR A 309 -1.56 11.80 -17.62
CA TYR A 309 -1.68 12.94 -18.54
C TYR A 309 -1.31 12.57 -19.97
N PHE A 310 -0.47 11.57 -20.19
CA PHE A 310 -0.24 11.03 -21.52
C PHE A 310 -1.48 10.33 -22.08
N ILE A 311 -2.20 9.57 -21.25
CA ILE A 311 -3.49 8.95 -21.63
C ILE A 311 -4.53 10.04 -21.96
N LEU A 312 -4.60 11.11 -21.16
CA LEU A 312 -5.48 12.26 -21.46
C LEU A 312 -5.09 12.96 -22.76
N LEU A 313 -3.80 13.07 -23.06
CA LEU A 313 -3.35 13.60 -24.36
C LEU A 313 -3.89 12.74 -25.50
N MET A 314 -3.95 11.41 -25.37
CA MET A 314 -4.48 10.53 -26.43
C MET A 314 -5.97 10.80 -26.71
N ALA A 315 -6.75 11.23 -25.71
CA ALA A 315 -8.11 11.72 -25.91
C ALA A 315 -8.15 13.14 -26.51
N TRP A 316 -7.20 13.98 -26.06
CA TRP A 316 -7.13 15.41 -26.39
C TRP A 316 -6.78 15.71 -27.84
N LEU A 317 -5.91 14.90 -28.48
CA LEU A 317 -5.47 15.09 -29.86
C LEU A 317 -6.68 15.16 -30.80
N ASP A 318 -6.67 16.10 -31.76
CA ASP A 318 -7.76 16.26 -32.74
C ASP A 318 -7.86 15.04 -33.64
N ASP A 319 -6.72 14.53 -34.10
CA ASP A 319 -6.67 13.36 -34.96
C ASP A 319 -6.80 12.06 -34.16
N THR A 320 -7.47 11.09 -34.75
CA THR A 320 -7.52 9.71 -34.27
C THR A 320 -6.70 8.84 -35.22
N ALA A 321 -5.77 8.07 -34.68
CA ALA A 321 -4.95 7.16 -35.48
C ALA A 321 -5.86 6.14 -36.21
N ASP A 322 -5.62 5.96 -37.49
CA ASP A 322 -6.18 4.89 -38.31
C ASP A 322 -5.35 3.60 -38.21
N GLN A 323 -5.71 2.58 -38.96
CA GLN A 323 -4.98 1.30 -39.00
C GLN A 323 -3.51 1.47 -39.41
N GLU A 324 -3.20 2.35 -40.36
CA GLU A 324 -1.82 2.61 -40.76
C GLU A 324 -1.04 3.34 -39.65
N GLY A 325 -1.68 4.26 -38.94
CA GLY A 325 -1.11 4.92 -37.75
C GLY A 325 -0.81 3.92 -36.63
N ILE A 326 -1.72 2.98 -36.35
CA ILE A 326 -1.50 1.91 -35.37
C ILE A 326 -0.34 1.00 -35.80
N LYS A 327 -0.30 0.59 -37.06
CA LYS A 327 0.77 -0.23 -37.63
C LYS A 327 2.12 0.44 -37.52
N LEU A 328 2.18 1.74 -37.83
CA LEU A 328 3.38 2.56 -37.67
C LEU A 328 3.82 2.63 -36.21
N GLY A 329 2.88 2.82 -35.26
CA GLY A 329 3.18 2.83 -33.83
C GLY A 329 3.75 1.51 -33.32
N LYS A 330 3.20 0.36 -33.78
CA LYS A 330 3.73 -0.98 -33.48
C LYS A 330 5.12 -1.21 -34.06
N ALA A 331 5.38 -0.78 -35.29
CA ALA A 331 6.70 -0.87 -35.92
C ALA A 331 7.74 -0.08 -35.12
N ARG A 332 7.43 1.18 -34.76
CA ARG A 332 8.30 2.02 -33.92
C ARG A 332 8.54 1.44 -32.55
N LEU A 333 7.50 0.87 -31.92
CA LEU A 333 7.67 0.18 -30.65
C LEU A 333 8.73 -0.93 -30.74
N ALA A 334 8.65 -1.76 -31.80
CA ALA A 334 9.59 -2.86 -32.01
C ALA A 334 11.02 -2.35 -32.29
N GLU A 335 11.16 -1.26 -33.05
CA GLU A 335 12.47 -0.67 -33.35
C GLU A 335 13.08 -0.02 -32.12
N VAL A 336 12.33 0.83 -31.41
CA VAL A 336 12.79 1.49 -30.17
C VAL A 336 13.10 0.47 -29.08
N ALA A 337 12.35 -0.62 -28.96
CA ALA A 337 12.65 -1.70 -28.02
C ALA A 337 14.05 -2.29 -28.24
N TRP A 338 14.58 -2.24 -29.47
CA TRP A 338 15.86 -2.82 -29.85
C TRP A 338 17.03 -1.85 -29.90
N GLU A 339 16.78 -0.54 -29.67
CA GLU A 339 17.83 0.48 -29.58
C GLU A 339 18.72 0.29 -28.35
N ASP A 340 19.97 0.75 -28.40
CA ASP A 340 20.85 0.89 -27.24
C ASP A 340 20.25 1.98 -26.31
N PRO A 341 19.97 1.69 -25.03
CA PRO A 341 19.35 2.65 -24.13
C PRO A 341 20.20 3.90 -23.85
N ARG A 342 21.49 3.86 -24.13
CA ARG A 342 22.43 4.97 -23.95
C ARG A 342 22.48 5.94 -25.15
N GLN A 343 21.78 5.61 -26.23
CA GLN A 343 21.74 6.43 -27.44
C GLN A 343 20.36 7.08 -27.60
N GLN A 344 20.37 8.24 -28.28
CA GLN A 344 19.14 8.92 -28.65
C GLN A 344 18.37 8.07 -29.68
N SER A 345 17.04 8.01 -29.49
CA SER A 345 16.19 7.32 -30.46
C SER A 345 16.19 8.05 -31.81
N VAL A 346 16.12 7.29 -32.88
CA VAL A 346 15.93 7.83 -34.24
C VAL A 346 14.61 8.61 -34.38
N TYR A 347 13.67 8.40 -33.48
CA TYR A 347 12.36 9.06 -33.41
C TYR A 347 12.30 10.19 -32.38
N ALA A 348 13.42 10.61 -31.78
CA ALA A 348 13.43 11.57 -30.67
C ALA A 348 12.68 12.87 -31.00
N VAL A 349 12.85 13.42 -32.19
CA VAL A 349 12.17 14.65 -32.62
C VAL A 349 10.63 14.51 -32.58
N GLU A 350 10.08 13.39 -33.01
CA GLU A 350 8.63 13.15 -32.91
C GLU A 350 8.19 13.03 -31.46
N GLY A 351 8.99 12.32 -30.63
CA GLY A 351 8.69 12.21 -29.19
C GLY A 351 8.66 13.57 -28.50
N GLU A 352 9.64 14.43 -28.78
CA GLU A 352 9.71 15.81 -28.31
C GLU A 352 8.47 16.62 -28.71
N LEU A 353 8.05 16.54 -30.00
CA LEU A 353 6.87 17.25 -30.48
C LEU A 353 5.58 16.79 -29.77
N VAL A 354 5.42 15.50 -29.50
CA VAL A 354 4.25 14.97 -28.77
C VAL A 354 4.26 15.47 -27.32
N LEU A 355 5.42 15.50 -26.63
CA LEU A 355 5.50 16.03 -25.27
C LEU A 355 5.33 17.55 -25.21
N LEU A 356 5.74 18.29 -26.23
CA LEU A 356 5.45 19.72 -26.34
C LEU A 356 3.94 19.97 -26.51
N GLU A 357 3.24 19.12 -27.29
CA GLU A 357 1.77 19.18 -27.37
C GLU A 357 1.11 18.84 -26.04
N MET A 358 1.67 17.88 -25.29
CA MET A 358 1.24 17.59 -23.92
C MET A 358 1.37 18.81 -22.99
N LEU A 359 2.49 19.54 -23.05
CA LEU A 359 2.67 20.77 -22.28
C LEU A 359 1.63 21.84 -22.63
N LYS A 360 1.31 22.01 -23.92
CA LYS A 360 0.24 22.94 -24.35
C LYS A 360 -1.14 22.52 -23.80
N MET A 361 -1.45 21.23 -23.82
CA MET A 361 -2.67 20.71 -23.21
C MET A 361 -2.71 21.04 -21.72
N LEU A 362 -1.61 20.79 -20.96
CA LEU A 362 -1.53 21.08 -19.52
C LEU A 362 -1.71 22.58 -19.22
N GLU A 363 -1.22 23.47 -20.07
CA GLU A 363 -1.44 24.91 -19.94
C GLU A 363 -2.92 25.27 -20.14
N GLN A 364 -3.58 24.71 -21.17
CA GLN A 364 -4.99 24.97 -21.46
C GLN A 364 -5.92 24.41 -20.39
N LEU A 365 -5.54 23.32 -19.75
CA LEU A 365 -6.28 22.69 -18.65
C LEU A 365 -5.97 23.30 -17.26
N ASN A 366 -5.12 24.32 -17.20
CA ASN A 366 -4.64 24.95 -15.95
C ASN A 366 -4.09 23.95 -14.92
N VAL A 367 -3.35 22.94 -15.40
CA VAL A 367 -2.73 21.91 -14.55
C VAL A 367 -1.58 22.54 -13.76
N SER A 368 -1.28 21.98 -12.56
CA SER A 368 -0.24 22.46 -11.66
C SER A 368 1.15 22.46 -12.30
N ASP A 369 2.03 23.35 -11.81
CA ASP A 369 3.41 23.41 -12.29
C ASP A 369 4.22 22.17 -11.93
N GLU A 370 3.84 21.43 -10.90
CA GLU A 370 4.41 20.11 -10.56
C GLU A 370 4.33 19.17 -11.77
N ILE A 371 3.15 19.02 -12.34
CA ILE A 371 2.93 18.12 -13.49
C ILE A 371 3.69 18.61 -14.73
N LYS A 372 3.67 19.91 -15.00
CA LYS A 372 4.44 20.49 -16.10
C LYS A 372 5.94 20.24 -15.94
N THR A 373 6.46 20.27 -14.72
CA THR A 373 7.86 19.95 -14.42
C THR A 373 8.16 18.49 -14.73
N ILE A 374 7.30 17.55 -14.30
CA ILE A 374 7.44 16.13 -14.62
C ILE A 374 7.54 15.93 -16.15
N VAL A 375 6.67 16.58 -16.92
CA VAL A 375 6.69 16.45 -18.40
C VAL A 375 7.95 17.06 -18.99
N LYS A 376 8.44 18.20 -18.48
CA LYS A 376 9.71 18.82 -18.93
C LYS A 376 10.91 17.93 -18.62
N ASP A 377 10.94 17.27 -17.47
CA ASP A 377 12.00 16.33 -17.10
C ASP A 377 12.01 15.13 -18.07
N LYS A 378 10.83 14.58 -18.41
CA LYS A 378 10.73 13.51 -19.41
C LYS A 378 11.09 13.99 -20.82
N LEU A 379 10.74 15.21 -21.18
CA LEU A 379 11.17 15.83 -22.44
C LEU A 379 12.71 15.94 -22.52
N GLY A 380 13.37 16.32 -21.43
CA GLY A 380 14.83 16.39 -21.35
C GLY A 380 15.52 15.04 -21.58
N GLN A 381 14.85 13.92 -21.32
CA GLN A 381 15.39 12.58 -21.54
C GLN A 381 15.56 12.22 -23.04
N PHE A 382 14.89 12.92 -23.93
CA PHE A 382 15.13 12.76 -25.36
C PHE A 382 16.47 13.42 -25.81
N ALA A 383 16.82 14.53 -25.16
CA ALA A 383 18.09 15.19 -25.40
C ALA A 383 19.28 14.50 -24.71
N ASP A 384 19.03 13.94 -23.50
CA ASP A 384 19.99 13.18 -22.70
C ASP A 384 19.47 11.77 -22.37
N PRO A 385 19.73 10.79 -23.26
CA PRO A 385 19.27 9.41 -23.05
C PRO A 385 19.80 8.75 -21.77
N SER A 386 20.92 9.22 -21.22
CA SER A 386 21.49 8.69 -19.97
C SER A 386 20.56 8.85 -18.78
N GLN A 387 19.60 9.77 -18.85
CA GLN A 387 18.59 10.02 -17.84
C GLN A 387 17.37 9.09 -17.94
N THR A 388 17.24 8.33 -19.03
CA THR A 388 16.15 7.34 -19.16
C THR A 388 16.30 6.23 -18.12
N LEU A 389 15.17 5.63 -17.72
CA LEU A 389 15.17 4.55 -16.75
C LEU A 389 16.07 3.39 -17.17
N CYS A 390 15.96 2.96 -18.43
CA CYS A 390 16.74 1.85 -18.93
C CYS A 390 18.25 2.13 -18.95
N ALA A 391 18.68 3.35 -19.30
CA ALA A 391 20.10 3.71 -19.26
C ALA A 391 20.65 3.69 -17.83
N LYS A 392 19.87 4.16 -16.85
CA LYS A 392 20.22 4.06 -15.43
C LYS A 392 20.33 2.60 -14.94
N VAL A 393 19.43 1.74 -15.41
CA VAL A 393 19.49 0.29 -15.12
C VAL A 393 20.77 -0.31 -15.70
N VAL A 394 21.14 0.02 -16.94
CA VAL A 394 22.39 -0.45 -17.56
C VAL A 394 23.60 0.00 -16.74
N ALA A 395 23.66 1.27 -16.35
CA ALA A 395 24.75 1.79 -15.54
C ALA A 395 24.88 1.06 -14.20
N ALA A 396 23.76 0.76 -13.54
CA ALA A 396 23.74 -0.01 -12.29
C ALA A 396 24.20 -1.47 -12.50
N ILE A 397 23.78 -2.12 -13.60
CA ILE A 397 24.25 -3.46 -13.95
C ILE A 397 25.76 -3.48 -14.19
N GLU A 398 26.29 -2.50 -14.93
CA GLU A 398 27.72 -2.39 -15.21
C GLU A 398 28.54 -2.13 -13.92
N GLN A 399 27.99 -1.36 -12.99
CA GLN A 399 28.62 -1.09 -11.70
C GLN A 399 28.69 -2.35 -10.80
N VAL A 400 27.63 -3.15 -10.75
CA VAL A 400 27.56 -4.39 -9.95
C VAL A 400 28.22 -5.56 -10.67
N GLY A 401 28.26 -5.52 -12.02
CA GLY A 401 28.78 -6.57 -12.88
C GLY A 401 27.82 -7.73 -13.15
N SER A 402 26.61 -7.72 -12.57
CA SER A 402 25.60 -8.78 -12.76
C SER A 402 24.17 -8.24 -12.62
N TYR A 403 23.33 -8.54 -13.61
CA TYR A 403 21.89 -8.25 -13.56
C TYR A 403 21.18 -8.98 -12.41
N GLN A 404 21.49 -10.27 -12.24
CA GLN A 404 20.92 -11.10 -11.18
C GLN A 404 21.30 -10.58 -9.79
N GLN A 405 22.58 -10.27 -9.59
CA GLN A 405 23.08 -9.77 -8.31
C GLN A 405 22.47 -8.41 -7.97
N LEU A 406 22.39 -7.48 -8.94
CA LEU A 406 21.72 -6.19 -8.73
C LEU A 406 20.27 -6.38 -8.28
N GLY A 407 19.54 -7.28 -8.93
CA GLY A 407 18.16 -7.61 -8.57
C GLY A 407 18.05 -8.22 -7.16
N ALA A 408 18.96 -9.11 -6.80
CA ALA A 408 19.04 -9.73 -5.48
C ALA A 408 19.30 -8.69 -4.37
N ASP A 409 20.26 -7.80 -4.58
CA ASP A 409 20.62 -6.74 -3.61
C ASP A 409 19.43 -5.79 -3.35
N ILE A 410 18.74 -5.37 -4.41
CA ILE A 410 17.55 -4.52 -4.30
C ILE A 410 16.41 -5.28 -3.59
N ALA A 411 16.17 -6.53 -3.93
CA ALA A 411 15.14 -7.37 -3.33
C ALA A 411 15.34 -7.54 -1.82
N GLN A 412 16.57 -7.82 -1.40
CA GLN A 412 16.95 -7.92 0.02
C GLN A 412 16.76 -6.57 0.74
N SER A 413 17.23 -5.46 0.13
CA SER A 413 17.04 -4.12 0.69
C SER A 413 15.56 -3.77 0.87
N ASN A 414 14.71 -4.09 -0.09
CA ASN A 414 13.27 -3.84 -0.01
C ASN A 414 12.61 -4.66 1.10
N LYS A 415 13.00 -5.93 1.27
CA LYS A 415 12.50 -6.76 2.38
C LYS A 415 12.96 -6.22 3.73
N ALA A 416 14.23 -5.84 3.87
CA ALA A 416 14.76 -5.25 5.10
C ALA A 416 13.98 -3.99 5.49
N LYS A 417 13.70 -3.08 4.55
CA LYS A 417 12.89 -1.88 4.77
C LYS A 417 11.46 -2.20 5.23
N ALA A 418 10.83 -3.25 4.69
CA ALA A 418 9.49 -3.67 5.11
C ALA A 418 9.47 -4.16 6.58
N PHE A 419 10.61 -4.60 7.13
CA PHE A 419 10.75 -5.02 8.52
C PHE A 419 11.26 -3.93 9.47
N GLU A 420 11.70 -2.77 9.00
CA GLU A 420 12.17 -1.67 9.88
C GLU A 420 11.12 -1.25 10.90
N ARG A 421 9.85 -1.21 10.51
CA ARG A 421 8.71 -0.93 11.37
C ARG A 421 7.72 -2.09 11.37
N PHE A 422 8.20 -3.29 11.73
CA PHE A 422 7.44 -4.55 11.68
C PHE A 422 6.09 -4.51 12.43
N TYR A 423 5.90 -3.57 13.34
CA TYR A 423 4.69 -3.38 14.13
C TYR A 423 3.65 -2.46 13.45
N ALA A 424 4.01 -1.79 12.36
CA ALA A 424 3.17 -0.84 11.65
C ALA A 424 2.87 -1.34 10.23
N LEU A 425 1.90 -0.74 9.58
CA LEU A 425 1.67 -0.81 8.15
C LEU A 425 1.93 0.60 7.59
N THR A 426 3.11 0.79 6.98
CA THR A 426 3.69 2.11 6.67
C THR A 426 2.75 2.99 5.83
N ALA A 427 2.03 2.38 4.90
CA ALA A 427 1.05 3.08 4.06
C ALA A 427 -0.09 3.73 4.86
N PHE A 428 -0.39 3.23 6.05
CA PHE A 428 -1.49 3.67 6.90
C PHE A 428 -1.00 4.15 8.28
N ASP A 429 0.19 4.69 8.35
CA ASP A 429 0.83 5.16 9.59
C ASP A 429 0.13 6.37 10.24
N ASN A 430 -0.80 7.00 9.54
CA ASN A 430 -1.73 8.00 10.08
C ASN A 430 -2.88 7.40 10.90
N MET A 431 -3.10 6.07 10.84
CA MET A 431 -4.09 5.34 11.64
C MET A 431 -3.48 4.74 12.91
N GLU A 432 -4.31 4.36 13.88
CA GLU A 432 -3.84 3.69 15.10
C GLU A 432 -3.28 2.29 14.81
N LEU A 433 -2.32 1.83 15.61
CA LEU A 433 -1.68 0.52 15.41
C LEU A 433 -2.67 -0.65 15.41
N SER A 434 -3.73 -0.59 16.21
CA SER A 434 -4.79 -1.61 16.22
C SER A 434 -5.48 -1.73 14.86
N THR A 435 -5.79 -0.59 14.24
CA THR A 435 -6.37 -0.54 12.89
C THR A 435 -5.36 -0.98 11.83
N GLN A 436 -4.09 -0.54 11.94
CA GLN A 436 -3.03 -0.96 11.01
C GLN A 436 -2.79 -2.48 11.06
N ALA A 437 -2.77 -3.08 12.26
CA ALA A 437 -2.63 -4.53 12.43
C ALA A 437 -3.79 -5.29 11.79
N LEU A 438 -5.03 -4.81 11.99
CA LEU A 438 -6.21 -5.40 11.36
C LEU A 438 -6.18 -5.26 9.84
N LEU A 439 -5.75 -4.11 9.30
CA LEU A 439 -5.57 -3.90 7.86
C LEU A 439 -4.52 -4.86 7.29
N PHE A 440 -3.40 -5.05 8.00
CA PHE A 440 -2.37 -6.01 7.61
C PHE A 440 -2.95 -7.43 7.46
N ASP A 441 -3.63 -7.91 8.49
CA ASP A 441 -4.24 -9.25 8.48
C ASP A 441 -5.35 -9.38 7.43
N ALA A 442 -6.16 -8.33 7.25
CA ALA A 442 -7.24 -8.32 6.27
C ALA A 442 -6.70 -8.36 4.83
N ILE A 443 -5.63 -7.60 4.54
CA ILE A 443 -4.94 -7.68 3.24
C ILE A 443 -4.35 -9.07 3.06
N GLN A 444 -3.62 -9.59 4.06
CA GLN A 444 -2.98 -10.91 3.99
C GLN A 444 -3.98 -12.04 3.70
N LYS A 445 -5.16 -11.99 4.33
CA LYS A 445 -6.20 -13.02 4.22
C LYS A 445 -7.17 -12.79 3.06
N GLY A 446 -7.03 -11.69 2.33
CA GLY A 446 -7.84 -11.39 1.16
C GLY A 446 -9.26 -10.93 1.45
N LEU A 447 -9.49 -10.20 2.54
CA LEU A 447 -10.75 -9.52 2.77
C LEU A 447 -10.82 -8.25 1.91
N LYS A 448 -11.98 -7.96 1.32
CA LYS A 448 -12.21 -6.64 0.73
C LYS A 448 -12.27 -5.60 1.83
N ILE A 449 -11.55 -4.51 1.64
CA ILE A 449 -11.41 -3.43 2.62
C ILE A 449 -11.89 -2.12 1.99
N GLU A 450 -12.68 -1.37 2.75
CA GLU A 450 -12.97 0.03 2.45
C GLU A 450 -12.64 0.89 3.67
N ILE A 451 -11.85 1.93 3.46
CA ILE A 451 -11.56 2.90 4.52
C ILE A 451 -12.61 3.98 4.44
N LEU A 452 -13.52 3.99 5.42
CA LEU A 452 -14.66 4.90 5.46
C LEU A 452 -14.26 6.25 6.04
N ASP A 453 -13.47 6.25 7.12
CA ASP A 453 -12.91 7.46 7.74
C ASP A 453 -11.60 7.13 8.46
N GLU A 454 -10.48 7.66 7.93
CA GLU A 454 -9.15 7.44 8.51
C GLU A 454 -8.97 8.14 9.86
N ARG A 455 -9.55 9.33 10.04
CA ARG A 455 -9.40 10.11 11.28
C ARG A 455 -10.18 9.48 12.44
N ASP A 456 -11.40 9.03 12.13
CA ASP A 456 -12.26 8.35 13.09
C ASP A 456 -12.05 6.82 13.12
N GLN A 457 -11.06 6.31 12.39
CA GLN A 457 -10.65 4.89 12.40
C GLN A 457 -11.78 3.92 12.02
N PHE A 458 -12.67 4.34 11.09
CA PHE A 458 -13.72 3.47 10.56
C PHE A 458 -13.28 2.78 9.28
N ILE A 459 -13.45 1.46 9.25
CA ILE A 459 -13.24 0.62 8.06
C ILE A 459 -14.41 -0.34 7.89
N SER A 460 -14.63 -0.82 6.69
CA SER A 460 -15.45 -2.00 6.42
C SER A 460 -14.59 -3.14 5.91
N LEU A 461 -14.94 -4.35 6.31
CA LEU A 461 -14.30 -5.60 5.89
C LEU A 461 -15.37 -6.52 5.30
N GLN A 462 -15.12 -7.07 4.11
CA GLN A 462 -16.07 -7.97 3.46
C GLN A 462 -15.38 -9.28 3.06
N PHE A 463 -16.02 -10.39 3.39
CA PHE A 463 -15.64 -11.74 2.94
C PHE A 463 -16.89 -12.48 2.44
N GLY A 464 -16.94 -12.79 1.16
CA GLY A 464 -18.15 -13.29 0.53
C GLY A 464 -19.30 -12.30 0.68
N ASP A 465 -20.43 -12.77 1.23
CA ASP A 465 -21.61 -11.93 1.49
C ASP A 465 -21.61 -11.30 2.90
N HIS A 466 -20.62 -11.64 3.73
CA HIS A 466 -20.49 -11.07 5.08
C HIS A 466 -19.76 -9.74 5.05
N LEU A 467 -20.41 -8.68 5.52
CA LEU A 467 -19.88 -7.33 5.67
C LEU A 467 -19.82 -6.97 7.16
N GLU A 468 -18.66 -6.52 7.63
CA GLU A 468 -18.45 -6.04 8.99
C GLU A 468 -17.91 -4.62 9.01
N TYR A 469 -18.46 -3.78 9.88
CA TYR A 469 -17.94 -2.45 10.16
C TYR A 469 -17.11 -2.46 11.42
N VAL A 470 -15.90 -1.94 11.34
CA VAL A 470 -14.96 -1.95 12.46
C VAL A 470 -14.49 -0.55 12.78
N LYS A 471 -14.52 -0.19 14.08
CA LYS A 471 -13.99 1.06 14.61
C LYS A 471 -12.78 0.78 15.50
N ASN A 472 -11.71 1.58 15.33
CA ASN A 472 -10.47 1.51 16.12
C ASN A 472 -9.79 0.13 16.09
N GLY A 473 -10.08 -0.70 15.07
CA GLY A 473 -9.54 -2.04 14.93
C GLY A 473 -10.01 -3.05 15.98
N ASN A 474 -10.99 -2.72 16.81
CA ASN A 474 -11.42 -3.58 17.93
C ASN A 474 -12.92 -3.51 18.30
N MET A 475 -13.68 -2.61 17.70
CA MET A 475 -15.13 -2.50 17.93
C MET A 475 -15.87 -2.96 16.69
N THR A 476 -16.80 -3.89 16.85
CA THR A 476 -17.52 -4.58 15.77
C THR A 476 -19.02 -4.60 16.01
N SER A 477 -19.80 -5.15 15.08
CA SER A 477 -21.25 -5.36 15.26
C SER A 477 -21.61 -6.32 16.42
N HIS A 478 -20.63 -7.10 16.90
CA HIS A 478 -20.82 -7.99 18.06
C HIS A 478 -20.75 -7.26 19.41
N ASP A 479 -20.27 -6.02 19.43
CA ASP A 479 -20.18 -5.23 20.66
C ASP A 479 -21.52 -4.54 20.96
N SER A 480 -21.92 -4.58 22.24
CA SER A 480 -23.10 -3.86 22.71
C SER A 480 -22.82 -2.36 22.78
N TYR A 481 -23.72 -1.54 22.25
CA TYR A 481 -23.63 -0.07 22.34
C TYR A 481 -23.46 0.45 23.78
N ILE A 482 -24.07 -0.22 24.79
CA ILE A 482 -24.00 0.20 26.19
C ILE A 482 -22.66 -0.16 26.85
N SER A 483 -21.96 -1.20 26.37
CA SER A 483 -20.72 -1.68 27.00
C SER A 483 -19.59 -0.65 27.04
N PRO A 484 -19.27 0.07 25.95
CA PRO A 484 -18.30 1.16 25.96
C PRO A 484 -18.67 2.26 26.95
N LEU A 485 -19.94 2.63 27.05
CA LEU A 485 -20.42 3.67 27.96
C LEU A 485 -20.27 3.25 29.42
N ILE A 486 -20.50 1.97 29.72
CA ILE A 486 -20.25 1.41 31.08
C ILE A 486 -18.75 1.47 31.38
N MET A 487 -17.87 1.08 30.42
CA MET A 487 -16.42 1.05 30.61
C MET A 487 -15.82 2.45 30.76
N GLU A 488 -16.36 3.45 30.09
CA GLU A 488 -15.91 4.84 30.17
C GLU A 488 -16.16 5.43 31.56
N ASN A 489 -17.31 5.11 32.18
CA ASN A 489 -17.65 5.59 33.52
C ASN A 489 -17.15 4.62 34.59
N LYS A 490 -16.00 4.97 35.21
CA LYS A 490 -15.33 4.12 36.21
C LYS A 490 -16.20 3.75 37.42
N VAL A 491 -17.17 4.61 37.81
CA VAL A 491 -18.09 4.35 38.90
C VAL A 491 -19.13 3.30 38.50
N VAL A 492 -19.70 3.44 37.31
CA VAL A 492 -20.66 2.48 36.75
C VAL A 492 -19.96 1.13 36.53
N THR A 493 -18.75 1.12 35.97
CA THR A 493 -17.94 -0.10 35.81
C THR A 493 -17.79 -0.84 37.14
N LYS A 494 -17.37 -0.15 38.22
CA LYS A 494 -17.20 -0.75 39.53
C LYS A 494 -18.53 -1.33 40.08
N LYS A 495 -19.61 -0.59 39.93
CA LYS A 495 -20.94 -1.06 40.37
C LYS A 495 -21.41 -2.33 39.63
N VAL A 496 -21.15 -2.38 38.33
CA VAL A 496 -21.49 -3.56 37.50
C VAL A 496 -20.63 -4.77 37.91
N LEU A 497 -19.29 -4.56 38.01
CA LEU A 497 -18.36 -5.63 38.41
C LEU A 497 -18.64 -6.14 39.85
N ALA A 498 -18.90 -5.26 40.82
CA ALA A 498 -19.23 -5.65 42.15
C ALA A 498 -20.53 -6.49 42.22
N LYS A 499 -21.55 -6.13 41.41
CA LYS A 499 -22.79 -6.94 41.30
C LYS A 499 -22.53 -8.32 40.68
N ALA A 500 -21.50 -8.42 39.82
CA ALA A 500 -21.08 -9.70 39.24
C ALA A 500 -20.14 -10.51 40.16
N GLY A 501 -19.88 -10.04 41.40
CA GLY A 501 -19.05 -10.73 42.37
C GLY A 501 -17.56 -10.46 42.32
N PHE A 502 -17.12 -9.51 41.51
CA PHE A 502 -15.71 -9.12 41.45
C PHE A 502 -15.35 -8.13 42.56
N ASN A 503 -14.15 -8.24 43.11
CA ASN A 503 -13.62 -7.28 44.06
C ASN A 503 -13.29 -5.97 43.35
N VAL A 504 -13.74 -4.86 43.92
CA VAL A 504 -13.47 -3.50 43.40
C VAL A 504 -12.99 -2.59 44.53
N PRO A 505 -12.10 -1.61 44.28
CA PRO A 505 -11.63 -0.71 45.32
C PRO A 505 -12.77 0.19 45.84
N GLN A 506 -12.75 0.52 47.12
CA GLN A 506 -13.66 1.51 47.67
C GLN A 506 -13.27 2.90 47.21
N SER A 507 -14.26 3.77 46.97
CA SER A 507 -14.00 5.14 46.49
C SER A 507 -15.00 6.15 46.99
N ILE A 508 -14.56 7.39 47.06
CA ILE A 508 -15.38 8.58 47.32
C ILE A 508 -15.30 9.50 46.11
N GLU A 509 -16.44 9.96 45.62
CA GLU A 509 -16.56 10.87 44.47
C GLU A 509 -16.61 12.32 44.94
N PHE A 510 -16.00 13.24 44.18
CA PHE A 510 -16.00 14.68 44.43
C PHE A 510 -16.30 15.45 43.14
N THR A 511 -17.04 16.56 43.29
CA THR A 511 -17.47 17.43 42.20
C THR A 511 -16.83 18.81 42.27
N ASP A 512 -16.01 19.08 43.28
CA ASP A 512 -15.24 20.31 43.42
C ASP A 512 -13.95 20.09 44.22
N VAL A 513 -12.94 20.90 43.91
CA VAL A 513 -11.59 20.84 44.51
C VAL A 513 -11.65 21.05 46.00
N LYS A 514 -12.43 22.04 46.45
CA LYS A 514 -12.49 22.45 47.88
C LYS A 514 -13.00 21.29 48.76
N SER A 515 -14.10 20.69 48.34
CA SER A 515 -14.69 19.51 49.04
C SER A 515 -13.70 18.37 49.09
N ALA A 516 -13.00 18.05 47.98
CA ALA A 516 -12.02 16.97 47.96
C ALA A 516 -10.85 17.24 48.95
N VAL A 517 -10.30 18.44 48.95
CA VAL A 517 -9.16 18.84 49.83
C VAL A 517 -9.57 18.95 51.30
N GLU A 518 -10.79 19.41 51.61
CA GLU A 518 -11.33 19.40 52.97
C GLU A 518 -11.52 18.02 53.58
N ASN A 519 -11.75 16.99 52.74
CA ASN A 519 -11.84 15.59 53.12
C ASN A 519 -10.49 14.87 53.19
N PHE A 520 -9.35 15.55 53.03
CA PHE A 520 -7.99 14.97 53.16
C PHE A 520 -7.84 14.11 54.44
N PRO A 521 -8.35 14.49 55.62
CA PRO A 521 -8.19 13.69 56.85
C PRO A 521 -8.75 12.23 56.73
N LEU A 522 -9.67 11.95 55.80
CA LEU A 522 -10.16 10.59 55.52
C LEU A 522 -9.16 9.73 54.80
N PHE A 523 -8.18 10.35 54.13
CA PHE A 523 -7.19 9.70 53.25
C PHE A 523 -5.78 9.77 53.83
N GLU A 524 -5.55 10.60 54.83
CA GLU A 524 -4.25 10.79 55.46
C GLU A 524 -3.64 9.46 55.92
N ASN A 525 -2.38 9.21 55.57
CA ASN A 525 -1.63 7.98 55.81
C ASN A 525 -2.20 6.72 55.11
N ARG A 526 -3.16 6.88 54.19
CA ARG A 526 -3.68 5.77 53.39
C ARG A 526 -3.08 5.74 52.01
N ALA A 527 -2.82 4.56 51.49
CA ALA A 527 -2.46 4.36 50.08
C ALA A 527 -3.72 4.59 49.21
N VAL A 528 -3.67 5.60 48.35
CA VAL A 528 -4.85 6.04 47.55
C VAL A 528 -4.49 6.36 46.11
N VAL A 529 -5.53 6.27 45.27
CA VAL A 529 -5.50 6.68 43.88
C VAL A 529 -6.48 7.83 43.68
N ILE A 530 -5.99 8.96 43.18
CA ILE A 530 -6.81 10.11 42.78
C ILE A 530 -6.90 10.12 41.26
N LYS A 531 -8.14 10.08 40.74
CA LYS A 531 -8.33 9.96 39.28
C LYS A 531 -9.63 10.60 38.80
N PRO A 532 -9.68 11.09 37.54
CA PRO A 532 -10.89 11.52 36.88
C PRO A 532 -11.89 10.35 36.75
N LYS A 533 -13.20 10.67 36.73
CA LYS A 533 -14.28 9.69 36.63
C LYS A 533 -14.42 9.10 35.23
N SER A 534 -14.34 9.93 34.18
CA SER A 534 -14.72 9.57 32.81
C SER A 534 -13.59 9.72 31.78
N THR A 535 -12.32 9.75 32.20
CA THR A 535 -11.19 9.84 31.27
C THR A 535 -10.57 8.49 30.95
N ASN A 536 -9.92 8.44 29.78
CA ASN A 536 -9.19 7.29 29.28
C ASN A 536 -7.67 7.53 29.34
N PHE A 537 -6.88 6.51 29.01
CA PHE A 537 -5.42 6.56 28.85
C PHE A 537 -4.61 6.98 30.10
N GLY A 538 -5.20 6.96 31.29
CA GLY A 538 -4.49 7.30 32.54
C GLY A 538 -4.20 8.78 32.73
N LEU A 539 -4.92 9.65 32.03
CA LEU A 539 -4.81 11.10 32.19
C LEU A 539 -5.32 11.50 33.59
N GLY A 540 -4.61 12.40 34.26
CA GLY A 540 -5.00 12.95 35.54
C GLY A 540 -4.96 11.97 36.71
N ILE A 541 -4.32 10.80 36.61
CA ILE A 541 -4.23 9.81 37.69
C ILE A 541 -2.96 10.05 38.51
N SER A 542 -3.13 10.22 39.82
CA SER A 542 -2.04 10.27 40.80
C SER A 542 -2.21 9.13 41.82
N ILE A 543 -1.11 8.46 42.18
CA ILE A 543 -1.13 7.29 43.06
C ILE A 543 -0.12 7.49 44.19
N PHE A 544 -0.60 7.36 45.44
CA PHE A 544 0.20 7.42 46.67
C PHE A 544 0.28 6.02 47.25
N GLN A 545 1.31 5.24 46.88
CA GLN A 545 1.46 3.84 47.26
C GLN A 545 1.83 3.66 48.73
N GLN A 546 2.60 4.59 49.28
CA GLN A 546 3.10 4.56 50.66
C GLN A 546 2.16 5.31 51.67
N GLY A 547 1.06 5.82 51.15
CA GLY A 547 0.17 6.69 51.91
C GLY A 547 0.41 8.17 51.67
N VAL A 548 -0.64 8.95 51.54
CA VAL A 548 -0.55 10.39 51.38
C VAL A 548 -0.46 11.07 52.74
N THR A 549 0.68 11.74 53.01
CA THR A 549 0.97 12.41 54.31
C THR A 549 0.95 13.94 54.18
N ASP A 550 1.15 14.48 53.02
CA ASP A 550 1.21 15.89 52.74
C ASP A 550 -0.09 16.35 52.07
N ARG A 551 -0.74 17.34 52.72
CA ARG A 551 -1.99 17.89 52.24
C ARG A 551 -1.84 18.69 50.94
N ASP A 552 -0.69 19.32 50.73
CA ASP A 552 -0.42 20.14 49.54
C ASP A 552 -0.20 19.20 48.33
N ASP A 553 0.52 18.09 48.52
CA ASP A 553 0.65 17.04 47.48
C ASP A 553 -0.69 16.40 47.13
N PHE A 554 -1.55 16.16 48.12
CA PHE A 554 -2.91 15.69 47.89
C PHE A 554 -3.74 16.72 47.11
N ALA A 555 -3.67 18.01 47.50
CA ALA A 555 -4.39 19.06 46.80
C ALA A 555 -3.90 19.22 45.34
N LYS A 556 -2.60 19.15 45.09
CA LYS A 556 -2.02 19.18 43.76
C LYS A 556 -2.51 17.99 42.90
N ALA A 557 -2.58 16.81 43.46
CA ALA A 557 -3.09 15.62 42.78
C ALA A 557 -4.59 15.75 42.43
N VAL A 558 -5.38 16.30 43.36
CA VAL A 558 -6.79 16.64 43.13
C VAL A 558 -6.96 17.64 42.00
N GLU A 559 -6.16 18.71 41.98
CA GLU A 559 -6.17 19.71 40.90
C GLU A 559 -5.80 19.10 39.55
N ILE A 560 -4.80 18.23 39.51
CA ILE A 560 -4.41 17.51 38.28
C ILE A 560 -5.58 16.70 37.74
N ALA A 561 -6.30 15.99 38.61
CA ALA A 561 -7.46 15.20 38.21
C ALA A 561 -8.63 16.07 37.70
N PHE A 562 -8.91 17.21 38.38
CA PHE A 562 -9.96 18.16 37.97
C PHE A 562 -9.64 18.95 36.69
N ARG A 563 -8.38 19.00 36.24
CA ARG A 563 -8.05 19.57 34.89
C ARG A 563 -8.57 18.69 33.77
N GLU A 564 -8.73 17.41 34.01
CA GLU A 564 -9.11 16.39 33.02
C GLU A 564 -10.61 16.07 33.03
N ASP A 565 -11.32 16.26 34.18
CA ASP A 565 -12.74 15.95 34.31
C ASP A 565 -13.40 16.85 35.35
N LYS A 566 -14.72 17.03 35.26
CA LYS A 566 -15.55 17.77 36.21
C LYS A 566 -15.82 17.01 37.49
N GLU A 567 -15.64 15.69 37.47
CA GLU A 567 -15.86 14.78 38.60
C GLU A 567 -14.63 13.89 38.75
N ILE A 568 -14.18 13.75 39.98
CA ILE A 568 -13.05 12.89 40.31
C ILE A 568 -13.45 11.86 41.38
N MET A 569 -12.60 10.86 41.54
CA MET A 569 -12.70 9.92 42.65
C MET A 569 -11.36 9.75 43.35
N VAL A 570 -11.42 9.58 44.66
CA VAL A 570 -10.31 9.09 45.50
C VAL A 570 -10.67 7.67 45.93
N GLU A 571 -9.83 6.71 45.63
CA GLU A 571 -10.05 5.29 45.92
C GLU A 571 -8.86 4.62 46.60
N ASP A 572 -9.10 3.49 47.28
CA ASP A 572 -8.02 2.73 47.87
C ASP A 572 -7.07 2.17 46.80
N TYR A 573 -5.76 2.32 47.05
CA TYR A 573 -4.75 1.67 46.22
C TYR A 573 -4.65 0.20 46.55
N LEU A 574 -4.79 -0.66 45.57
CA LEU A 574 -4.63 -2.12 45.70
C LEU A 574 -3.24 -2.52 45.25
N LEU A 575 -2.48 -3.12 46.17
CA LEU A 575 -1.17 -3.72 45.87
C LEU A 575 -1.34 -4.95 44.98
N GLY A 576 -0.45 -5.08 43.97
CA GLY A 576 -0.46 -6.24 43.10
C GLY A 576 0.35 -6.02 41.82
N THR A 577 0.40 -7.05 41.01
CA THR A 577 1.00 -7.02 39.66
C THR A 577 -0.12 -6.81 38.64
N GLU A 578 0.08 -5.86 37.74
CA GLU A 578 -0.93 -5.52 36.72
C GLU A 578 -0.78 -6.42 35.49
N TYR A 579 -1.86 -7.14 35.16
CA TYR A 579 -1.97 -7.92 33.94
C TYR A 579 -3.15 -7.41 33.09
N ARG A 580 -2.97 -7.38 31.79
CA ARG A 580 -4.02 -7.11 30.81
C ARG A 580 -4.37 -8.39 30.07
N PHE A 581 -5.62 -8.83 30.20
CA PHE A 581 -6.17 -9.95 29.45
C PHE A 581 -6.86 -9.42 28.19
N PHE A 582 -6.48 -9.97 27.04
CA PHE A 582 -7.17 -9.75 25.78
C PHE A 582 -8.14 -10.90 25.56
N VAL A 583 -9.44 -10.59 25.62
CA VAL A 583 -10.52 -11.56 25.53
C VAL A 583 -11.32 -11.33 24.26
N LEU A 584 -11.57 -12.39 23.50
CA LEU A 584 -12.45 -12.38 22.32
C LEU A 584 -13.48 -13.50 22.48
N GLY A 585 -14.76 -13.13 22.47
CA GLY A 585 -15.84 -14.06 22.84
C GLY A 585 -15.68 -14.52 24.28
N ASP A 586 -15.53 -15.82 24.50
CA ASP A 586 -15.34 -16.47 25.81
C ASP A 586 -13.90 -16.97 26.05
N GLN A 587 -12.95 -16.58 25.15
CA GLN A 587 -11.56 -17.06 25.20
C GLN A 587 -10.58 -15.92 25.50
N THR A 588 -9.64 -16.19 26.39
CA THR A 588 -8.47 -15.34 26.60
C THR A 588 -7.42 -15.67 25.54
N LEU A 589 -7.18 -14.74 24.61
CA LEU A 589 -6.23 -14.93 23.52
C LEU A 589 -4.81 -14.49 23.87
N ALA A 590 -4.66 -13.53 24.80
CA ALA A 590 -3.35 -13.03 25.22
C ALA A 590 -3.41 -12.47 26.63
N VAL A 591 -2.29 -12.56 27.36
CA VAL A 591 -2.09 -11.91 28.65
C VAL A 591 -0.79 -11.09 28.59
N LEU A 592 -0.86 -9.84 29.01
CA LEU A 592 0.25 -8.90 29.01
C LEU A 592 0.59 -8.51 30.45
N LEU A 593 1.83 -8.71 30.86
CA LEU A 593 2.36 -8.08 32.07
C LEU A 593 2.61 -6.60 31.79
N ARG A 594 2.03 -5.74 32.62
CA ARG A 594 2.18 -4.29 32.48
C ARG A 594 3.17 -3.76 33.50
N VAL A 595 4.26 -3.17 32.99
CA VAL A 595 5.32 -2.58 33.84
C VAL A 595 5.24 -1.06 33.70
N PRO A 596 5.11 -0.30 34.81
CA PRO A 596 5.11 1.14 34.79
C PRO A 596 6.39 1.74 34.21
N ALA A 597 6.29 2.97 33.69
CA ALA A 597 7.44 3.70 33.19
C ALA A 597 8.50 3.86 34.27
N ASN A 598 9.74 3.51 33.94
CA ASN A 598 10.87 3.54 34.87
C ASN A 598 12.18 3.79 34.12
N VAL A 599 13.23 4.12 34.87
CA VAL A 599 14.62 4.07 34.41
C VAL A 599 15.47 3.31 35.45
N ILE A 600 16.61 2.80 35.02
CA ILE A 600 17.60 2.15 35.90
C ILE A 600 18.77 3.08 36.02
N GLY A 601 19.16 3.43 37.24
CA GLY A 601 20.32 4.26 37.51
C GLY A 601 21.60 3.59 37.06
N ASP A 602 22.54 4.38 36.57
CA ASP A 602 23.90 3.95 36.22
C ASP A 602 24.99 4.56 37.11
N GLY A 603 24.59 5.43 38.05
CA GLY A 603 25.47 6.15 38.95
C GLY A 603 26.16 7.36 38.31
N VAL A 604 25.83 7.74 37.08
CA VAL A 604 26.49 8.80 36.31
C VAL A 604 25.51 9.84 35.78
N HIS A 605 24.41 9.37 35.16
CA HIS A 605 23.44 10.23 34.49
C HIS A 605 22.25 10.60 35.39
N THR A 606 21.71 11.78 35.19
CA THR A 606 20.51 12.23 35.86
C THR A 606 19.28 11.44 35.37
N VAL A 607 18.19 11.47 36.14
CA VAL A 607 16.92 10.87 35.73
C VAL A 607 16.46 11.42 34.37
N ALA A 608 16.62 12.73 34.12
CA ALA A 608 16.26 13.34 32.86
C ALA A 608 17.06 12.79 31.67
N GLU A 609 18.37 12.62 31.82
CA GLU A 609 19.25 12.05 30.80
C GLU A 609 18.93 10.57 30.52
N LEU A 610 18.68 9.80 31.56
CA LEU A 610 18.28 8.37 31.44
C LEU A 610 16.91 8.24 30.70
N VAL A 611 15.97 9.16 30.97
CA VAL A 611 14.69 9.19 30.27
C VAL A 611 14.87 9.57 28.79
N ALA A 612 15.73 10.56 28.49
CA ALA A 612 16.05 10.94 27.13
C ALA A 612 16.64 9.77 26.33
N ALA A 613 17.66 9.11 26.87
CA ALA A 613 18.25 7.92 26.25
C ALA A 613 17.22 6.79 26.04
N LYS A 614 16.31 6.59 27.00
CA LYS A 614 15.25 5.56 26.88
C LYS A 614 14.19 5.93 25.82
N ASN A 615 13.96 7.22 25.59
CA ASN A 615 13.03 7.72 24.59
C ASN A 615 13.56 7.63 23.15
N ASP A 616 14.86 7.46 22.95
CA ASP A 616 15.46 7.24 21.63
C ASP A 616 15.21 5.83 21.08
N HIS A 617 14.63 4.94 21.88
CA HIS A 617 14.33 3.58 21.43
C HIS A 617 13.31 3.58 20.28
N PRO A 618 13.55 2.83 19.15
CA PRO A 618 12.71 2.86 17.94
C PRO A 618 11.22 2.51 18.15
N LEU A 619 10.92 1.74 19.20
CA LEU A 619 9.52 1.40 19.55
C LEU A 619 8.81 2.51 20.31
N ARG A 620 9.46 3.63 20.66
CA ARG A 620 8.86 4.76 21.36
C ARG A 620 8.56 5.92 20.44
N GLY A 621 7.36 6.48 20.61
CA GLY A 621 6.90 7.63 19.83
C GLY A 621 5.69 8.30 20.46
N ASP A 622 5.09 9.20 19.70
CA ASP A 622 3.96 10.00 20.16
C ASP A 622 2.62 9.36 19.74
N GLY A 623 1.64 9.45 20.61
CA GLY A 623 0.26 8.96 20.36
C GLY A 623 0.14 7.44 20.35
N SER A 624 -0.77 6.92 19.52
CA SER A 624 -1.10 5.48 19.36
C SER A 624 -0.49 4.85 18.09
N ARG A 625 0.58 5.45 17.58
CA ARG A 625 1.25 5.03 16.32
C ARG A 625 2.53 4.24 16.55
N THR A 626 2.92 4.06 17.80
CA THR A 626 4.07 3.26 18.20
C THR A 626 3.68 2.34 19.37
N PRO A 627 4.34 1.18 19.52
CA PRO A 627 4.04 0.23 20.61
C PRO A 627 4.17 0.84 22.01
N LEU A 628 5.14 1.73 22.19
CA LEU A 628 5.44 2.40 23.45
C LEU A 628 5.37 3.92 23.26
N LYS A 629 4.83 4.62 24.25
CA LYS A 629 4.83 6.08 24.29
C LYS A 629 6.16 6.62 24.82
N LYS A 630 6.52 7.84 24.42
CA LYS A 630 7.59 8.57 25.06
C LYS A 630 7.24 8.86 26.51
N ILE A 631 8.24 8.73 27.38
CA ILE A 631 8.13 9.05 28.80
C ILE A 631 8.26 10.58 28.94
N ALA A 632 7.26 11.22 29.52
CA ALA A 632 7.31 12.63 29.89
C ALA A 632 7.89 12.81 31.29
N LEU A 633 8.30 14.03 31.63
CA LEU A 633 8.73 14.43 32.98
C LEU A 633 7.85 15.61 33.45
N GLY A 634 6.53 15.39 33.46
CA GLY A 634 5.54 16.36 33.89
C GLY A 634 5.25 16.31 35.41
N ASP A 635 4.17 16.96 35.83
CA ASP A 635 3.77 17.07 37.24
C ASP A 635 3.58 15.69 37.92
N ILE A 636 3.06 14.71 37.21
CA ILE A 636 2.80 13.37 37.76
C ILE A 636 4.12 12.61 37.99
N GLU A 637 5.04 12.69 37.06
CA GLU A 637 6.37 12.08 37.19
C GLU A 637 7.18 12.75 38.31
N GLN A 638 7.04 14.05 38.47
CA GLN A 638 7.70 14.79 39.56
C GLN A 638 7.16 14.39 40.94
N LEU A 639 5.83 14.21 41.09
CA LEU A 639 5.24 13.66 42.32
C LEU A 639 5.77 12.26 42.60
N GLN A 640 5.84 11.40 41.60
CA GLN A 640 6.33 10.04 41.74
C GLN A 640 7.82 9.98 42.12
N LEU A 641 8.65 10.90 41.59
CA LEU A 641 10.05 11.05 41.98
C LEU A 641 10.19 11.55 43.42
N LYS A 642 9.36 12.54 43.82
CA LYS A 642 9.36 13.08 45.20
C LYS A 642 9.06 12.00 46.24
N GLU A 643 8.11 11.09 46.00
CA GLU A 643 7.84 9.93 46.86
C GLU A 643 9.06 9.04 47.08
N GLN A 644 9.96 8.98 46.08
CA GLN A 644 11.20 8.19 46.16
C GLN A 644 12.39 9.04 46.69
N GLY A 645 12.15 10.28 47.08
CA GLY A 645 13.21 11.22 47.52
C GLY A 645 14.15 11.68 46.40
N LEU A 646 13.66 11.65 45.13
CA LEU A 646 14.38 12.01 43.93
C LEU A 646 13.77 13.22 43.23
N THR A 647 14.53 13.82 42.33
CA THR A 647 14.12 14.85 41.36
C THR A 647 14.57 14.45 39.96
N VAL A 648 14.20 15.21 38.95
CA VAL A 648 14.64 14.99 37.57
C VAL A 648 16.15 15.13 37.40
N ASP A 649 16.80 15.94 38.26
CA ASP A 649 18.24 16.20 38.26
C ASP A 649 19.03 15.24 39.19
N SER A 650 18.34 14.36 39.91
CA SER A 650 18.98 13.36 40.76
C SER A 650 19.74 12.35 39.92
N ILE A 651 20.94 11.91 40.40
CA ILE A 651 21.71 10.84 39.82
C ILE A 651 21.43 9.55 40.62
N PRO A 652 20.61 8.62 40.14
CA PRO A 652 20.30 7.39 40.87
C PRO A 652 21.52 6.49 40.93
N ALA A 653 21.64 5.75 42.03
CA ALA A 653 22.73 4.78 42.22
C ALA A 653 22.68 3.71 41.08
N LYS A 654 23.83 3.11 40.82
CA LYS A 654 23.93 2.02 39.86
C LYS A 654 22.95 0.89 40.22
N ASP A 655 22.20 0.40 39.25
CA ASP A 655 21.17 -0.63 39.34
C ASP A 655 19.92 -0.24 40.16
N GLN A 656 19.82 1.03 40.60
CA GLN A 656 18.62 1.54 41.27
C GLN A 656 17.46 1.69 40.27
N LEU A 657 16.34 1.00 40.55
CA LEU A 657 15.09 1.20 39.79
C LEU A 657 14.42 2.48 40.24
N VAL A 658 14.22 3.41 39.33
CA VAL A 658 13.48 4.68 39.55
C VAL A 658 12.15 4.58 38.82
N GLN A 659 11.05 4.54 39.54
CA GLN A 659 9.72 4.56 38.97
C GLN A 659 9.30 5.99 38.60
N LEU A 660 8.84 6.19 37.37
CA LEU A 660 8.38 7.47 36.85
C LEU A 660 6.87 7.59 36.83
N ARG A 661 6.19 6.47 36.82
CA ARG A 661 4.75 6.37 36.92
C ARG A 661 4.37 5.18 37.78
N ALA A 662 3.27 5.30 38.50
CA ALA A 662 2.70 4.17 39.24
C ALA A 662 1.69 3.35 38.36
N ASN A 663 1.16 3.96 37.30
CA ASN A 663 0.33 3.26 36.32
C ASN A 663 1.13 2.87 35.07
N SER A 664 0.68 1.86 34.36
CA SER A 664 1.40 1.26 33.23
C SER A 664 0.98 1.78 31.86
N ASN A 665 0.33 2.95 31.76
CA ASN A 665 -0.12 3.49 30.47
C ASN A 665 1.01 4.04 29.58
N ILE A 666 2.18 4.33 30.18
CA ILE A 666 3.41 4.66 29.47
C ILE A 666 4.44 3.58 29.78
N SER A 667 4.26 2.40 29.22
CA SER A 667 5.03 1.21 29.57
C SER A 667 6.49 1.31 29.21
N THR A 668 7.32 0.77 30.08
CA THR A 668 8.76 0.59 29.87
C THR A 668 9.06 -0.68 29.08
N CYS A 669 8.30 -1.74 29.35
CA CYS A 669 8.41 -3.03 28.69
C CYS A 669 7.04 -3.72 28.69
N LEU A 670 6.66 -4.32 27.58
CA LEU A 670 5.54 -5.23 27.47
C LEU A 670 6.11 -6.64 27.33
N LEU A 671 5.94 -7.48 28.35
CA LEU A 671 6.26 -8.89 28.26
C LEU A 671 5.01 -9.65 27.80
N TYR A 672 5.10 -10.26 26.63
CA TYR A 672 4.07 -11.13 26.10
C TYR A 672 4.29 -12.54 26.66
N THR A 673 3.24 -13.14 27.25
CA THR A 673 3.25 -14.55 27.65
C THR A 673 2.22 -15.28 26.79
N SER A 674 2.68 -16.24 25.98
CA SER A 674 1.82 -16.99 25.07
C SER A 674 1.01 -18.11 25.74
N ASP A 675 1.32 -18.46 27.00
CA ASP A 675 0.78 -19.64 27.69
C ASP A 675 -0.32 -19.26 28.71
N ALA A 676 -1.22 -18.40 28.32
CA ALA A 676 -2.41 -18.10 29.13
C ALA A 676 -3.51 -19.13 28.86
#